data_67f9400665530218562cb08fd05687ab
#
_entry.id   67f9400665530218562cb08fd05687ab
#
_cell.length_a   1.000
_cell.length_b   1.000
_cell.length_c   1.000
_cell.angle_alpha   90.00
_cell.angle_beta   90.00
_cell.angle_gamma   90.00
#
_symmetry.space_group_name_H-M   'P 1'
#
loop_
_entity.id
_entity.type
_entity.pdbx_description
1 polymer ?
#
loop_
_entity_poly.entity_id
_entity_poly.type
_entity_poly.pdbx_seq_one_letter_code
_entity_poly.pdbx_strand_id
1 'polypeptide(L)'
;MNRINLHVLIIALLCQSIFLPVYGVKAYPFPITVIQPDGTSLTTLLHGDEFHHYQTTEDGYILKRNTNGFLTYATFNAAGEVVESAFIAHNVTKRTGIELQFLKAVNQATILQKMNSTPSRIKKVSTLSLPQKVFPLSGSPKSIVILVNFSDTVFVTQSPLTAFSNLLNHAGYSDNGGTGSARDYFMASSYGKFNPDFDVFGPVTLPHNMAFYGANDASGNDINAVQMVVDACTAANNAGLDFSPYDTDNDGVLDNVFIYYAGHNEAEGGSVNSIWPHRWGVYPQSMFPLTYNYTGTVASVTFNGKRVMDYACTSELRSNVGALMCGVGTFCHELGHVLGLPDYYDTATQSNPALGSWSIMDTGNYSNLGRTPPVYSVYDRFFLGWLTPVQESATANLTLNPISQSITPPANTTNQAFLLSATPHNLIGNNPGPNEFFMLEYRKQTGWDTYLPAEGMCIWHIDYNHTVWANNTPNNYTGTTQTATSHMHVYLQPLSGSLTTPGTAFTTGSFTPLTWTGTDINRGISNINKTTTNITFNFMVPFLSTTGSFTGFTTFLGTSSALQSIQVNAKNLTGNLNLNLQDNINFEIKLSSDTLWSKSLSITPIDGNIDGIIQVRYNPILTGTQTDQLEISNPGITSTTISLTGSATIGPNSPVIYVGKIDDAILFPATELNVSNIKTINILATDLVSDLSLKVTGINADMFTVSAGSVTKDAANGTGGYPVTVTYIPTSAGNHSAILSVSGGGLNPEKVITLSGTGY
;
A
#
# COMPACT_ATOMS: atom_id res chain seq x y z
N MET A 1 18.91 56.01 7.10
CA MET A 1 19.46 54.65 7.33
C MET A 1 18.32 53.71 7.67
N ASN A 2 18.25 52.52 7.10
CA ASN A 2 17.27 51.44 7.30
C ASN A 2 16.05 51.34 6.34
N ARG A 3 16.28 51.40 5.04
CA ARG A 3 15.31 50.85 4.06
C ARG A 3 15.94 49.94 3.02
N ILE A 4 17.23 49.65 3.07
CA ILE A 4 17.97 48.84 2.08
C ILE A 4 18.06 47.36 2.53
N ASN A 5 17.88 47.04 3.81
CA ASN A 5 18.10 45.67 4.32
C ASN A 5 16.86 44.73 4.24
N LEU A 6 15.67 45.25 3.89
CA LEU A 6 14.47 44.41 3.82
C LEU A 6 14.30 43.70 2.46
N HIS A 7 14.82 44.28 1.38
CA HIS A 7 14.78 43.70 0.04
C HIS A 7 15.83 42.59 -0.19
N VAL A 8 16.97 42.68 0.52
CA VAL A 8 18.00 41.63 0.49
C VAL A 8 17.58 40.39 1.30
N LEU A 9 16.76 40.56 2.34
CA LEU A 9 16.27 39.45 3.16
C LEU A 9 15.11 38.66 2.48
N ILE A 10 14.33 39.31 1.62
CA ILE A 10 13.23 38.69 0.88
C ILE A 10 13.77 37.89 -0.32
N ILE A 11 14.90 38.30 -0.91
CA ILE A 11 15.55 37.55 -2.01
C ILE A 11 16.32 36.34 -1.46
N ALA A 12 16.75 36.32 -0.20
CA ALA A 12 17.45 35.21 0.42
C ALA A 12 16.52 34.07 0.89
N LEU A 13 15.19 34.27 0.97
CA LEU A 13 14.22 33.26 1.43
C LEU A 13 13.52 32.50 0.28
N LEU A 14 13.84 32.79 -0.98
CA LEU A 14 13.28 32.11 -2.18
C LEU A 14 14.28 31.22 -2.90
N CYS A 15 15.47 30.99 -2.36
CA CYS A 15 16.39 29.98 -2.87
C CYS A 15 16.11 28.61 -2.28
N GLN A 16 15.00 27.98 -2.64
CA GLN A 16 14.87 26.53 -2.52
C GLN A 16 15.70 25.87 -3.62
N SER A 17 16.68 25.08 -3.21
CA SER A 17 17.55 24.31 -4.11
C SER A 17 16.72 23.29 -4.89
N ILE A 18 16.63 23.45 -6.20
CA ILE A 18 15.95 22.51 -7.08
C ILE A 18 17.02 21.60 -7.66
N PHE A 19 16.90 20.32 -7.36
CA PHE A 19 17.63 19.25 -8.04
C PHE A 19 16.85 18.90 -9.31
N LEU A 20 17.53 18.80 -10.44
CA LEU A 20 16.96 18.22 -11.65
C LEU A 20 17.60 16.84 -11.82
N PRO A 21 16.88 15.75 -11.49
CA PRO A 21 17.34 14.41 -11.82
C PRO A 21 17.24 14.17 -13.32
N VAL A 22 18.09 13.32 -13.85
CA VAL A 22 17.91 12.69 -15.16
C VAL A 22 16.87 11.60 -14.99
N TYR A 23 16.05 11.42 -15.98
CA TYR A 23 15.02 10.41 -16.07
C TYR A 23 15.18 9.67 -17.38
N GLY A 24 14.99 8.37 -17.40
CA GLY A 24 15.01 7.60 -18.63
C GLY A 24 14.35 6.24 -18.46
N VAL A 25 14.02 5.62 -19.58
CA VAL A 25 13.36 4.32 -19.54
C VAL A 25 14.29 3.23 -18.99
N LYS A 26 13.71 2.33 -18.20
CA LYS A 26 14.37 1.07 -17.86
C LYS A 26 14.66 0.25 -19.11
N ALA A 27 15.72 -0.55 -19.09
CA ALA A 27 16.04 -1.50 -20.13
C ALA A 27 14.85 -2.39 -20.49
N TYR A 28 14.72 -2.75 -21.76
CA TYR A 28 13.69 -3.66 -22.27
C TYR A 28 13.70 -4.98 -21.50
N PRO A 29 12.58 -5.38 -20.86
CA PRO A 29 12.58 -6.44 -19.84
C PRO A 29 12.52 -7.86 -20.43
N PHE A 30 12.47 -8.01 -21.75
CA PHE A 30 12.31 -9.30 -22.43
C PHE A 30 13.60 -9.72 -23.13
N PRO A 31 13.75 -11.03 -23.46
CA PRO A 31 14.91 -11.53 -24.19
C PRO A 31 15.12 -10.82 -25.53
N ILE A 32 16.39 -10.48 -25.83
CA ILE A 32 16.84 -9.84 -27.06
C ILE A 32 17.77 -10.81 -27.80
N THR A 33 17.54 -11.02 -29.08
CA THR A 33 18.45 -11.79 -29.91
C THR A 33 19.50 -10.88 -30.54
N VAL A 34 20.77 -11.16 -30.23
CA VAL A 34 21.94 -10.46 -30.82
C VAL A 34 22.60 -11.39 -31.81
N ILE A 35 22.93 -10.85 -33.02
CA ILE A 35 23.74 -11.57 -33.99
C ILE A 35 25.21 -11.23 -33.74
N GLN A 36 26.00 -12.23 -33.45
CA GLN A 36 27.45 -12.09 -33.23
C GLN A 36 28.19 -11.88 -34.56
N PRO A 37 29.42 -11.34 -34.55
CA PRO A 37 30.19 -11.08 -35.79
C PRO A 37 30.41 -12.29 -36.68
N ASP A 38 30.39 -13.50 -36.18
CA ASP A 38 30.49 -14.76 -36.91
C ASP A 38 29.15 -15.28 -37.46
N GLY A 39 28.06 -14.51 -37.27
CA GLY A 39 26.69 -14.88 -37.69
C GLY A 39 25.95 -15.78 -36.72
N THR A 40 26.55 -16.18 -35.59
CA THR A 40 25.84 -16.91 -34.57
C THR A 40 24.86 -16.02 -33.78
N SER A 41 23.77 -16.58 -33.33
CA SER A 41 22.77 -15.84 -32.51
C SER A 41 22.95 -16.13 -31.03
N LEU A 42 22.88 -15.08 -30.21
CA LEU A 42 22.88 -15.16 -28.76
C LEU A 42 21.63 -14.46 -28.21
N THR A 43 20.87 -15.14 -27.37
CA THR A 43 19.78 -14.53 -26.61
C THR A 43 20.32 -13.91 -25.34
N THR A 44 20.04 -12.63 -25.13
CA THR A 44 20.52 -11.85 -23.99
C THR A 44 19.36 -11.19 -23.27
N LEU A 45 19.57 -10.82 -22.01
CA LEU A 45 18.73 -9.92 -21.24
C LEU A 45 19.50 -8.62 -21.01
N LEU A 46 18.86 -7.50 -21.26
CA LEU A 46 19.38 -6.18 -20.95
C LEU A 46 18.88 -5.73 -19.58
N HIS A 47 19.75 -5.16 -18.79
CA HIS A 47 19.46 -4.66 -17.46
C HIS A 47 19.96 -3.24 -17.35
N GLY A 48 19.26 -2.41 -16.60
CA GLY A 48 19.78 -1.10 -16.32
C GLY A 48 18.87 0.02 -16.81
N ASP A 49 19.45 1.21 -16.86
CA ASP A 49 18.92 2.46 -17.38
C ASP A 49 20.02 3.24 -18.12
N GLU A 50 19.76 4.48 -18.47
CA GLU A 50 20.70 5.36 -19.17
C GLU A 50 22.02 5.62 -18.42
N PHE A 51 22.08 5.35 -17.09
CA PHE A 51 23.27 5.60 -16.28
C PHE A 51 24.10 4.37 -15.98
N HIS A 52 23.43 3.22 -15.90
CA HIS A 52 24.08 1.98 -15.56
C HIS A 52 23.34 0.81 -16.17
N HIS A 53 23.88 0.25 -17.23
CA HIS A 53 23.29 -0.89 -17.91
C HIS A 53 24.33 -1.97 -18.23
N TYR A 54 23.85 -3.20 -18.39
CA TYR A 54 24.64 -4.34 -18.74
C TYR A 54 23.80 -5.46 -19.34
N GLN A 55 24.44 -6.36 -20.07
CA GLN A 55 23.77 -7.53 -20.63
C GLN A 55 24.14 -8.80 -19.91
N THR A 56 23.20 -9.74 -19.86
CA THR A 56 23.42 -11.11 -19.37
C THR A 56 22.96 -12.13 -20.40
N THR A 57 23.43 -13.38 -20.28
CA THR A 57 22.75 -14.52 -20.89
C THR A 57 21.40 -14.76 -20.19
N GLU A 58 20.51 -15.57 -20.76
CA GLU A 58 19.22 -15.94 -20.16
C GLU A 58 19.36 -16.58 -18.77
N ASP A 59 20.46 -17.28 -18.52
CA ASP A 59 20.78 -17.89 -17.22
C ASP A 59 21.66 -17.00 -16.31
N GLY A 60 21.78 -15.69 -16.64
CA GLY A 60 22.28 -14.66 -15.75
C GLY A 60 23.79 -14.41 -15.77
N TYR A 61 24.58 -14.98 -16.71
CA TYR A 61 26.00 -14.65 -16.83
C TYR A 61 26.20 -13.29 -17.48
N ILE A 62 26.91 -12.40 -16.81
CA ILE A 62 27.21 -11.05 -17.28
C ILE A 62 28.10 -11.11 -18.51
N LEU A 63 27.77 -10.27 -19.50
CA LEU A 63 28.44 -10.20 -20.78
C LEU A 63 29.22 -8.90 -20.92
N LYS A 64 30.35 -8.99 -21.64
CA LYS A 64 31.16 -7.86 -22.06
C LYS A 64 31.45 -8.00 -23.57
N ARG A 65 31.47 -6.87 -24.28
CA ARG A 65 31.82 -6.85 -25.72
C ARG A 65 33.33 -6.69 -25.85
N ASN A 66 33.97 -7.60 -26.57
CA ASN A 66 35.41 -7.50 -26.85
C ASN A 66 35.68 -6.56 -28.06
N THR A 67 36.95 -6.28 -28.31
CA THR A 67 37.40 -5.38 -29.40
C THR A 67 37.00 -5.86 -30.80
N ASN A 68 36.70 -7.14 -31.00
CA ASN A 68 36.22 -7.71 -32.25
C ASN A 68 34.67 -7.70 -32.35
N GLY A 69 33.98 -7.12 -31.40
CA GLY A 69 32.52 -6.98 -31.37
C GLY A 69 31.75 -8.19 -30.82
N PHE A 70 32.44 -9.26 -30.40
CA PHE A 70 31.77 -10.41 -29.78
C PHE A 70 31.34 -10.14 -28.35
N LEU A 71 30.18 -10.60 -27.97
CA LEU A 71 29.77 -10.72 -26.55
C LEU A 71 30.51 -11.93 -25.98
N THR A 72 31.24 -11.70 -24.89
CA THR A 72 32.01 -12.67 -24.14
C THR A 72 31.55 -12.66 -22.68
N TYR A 73 31.80 -13.69 -21.93
CA TYR A 73 31.50 -13.68 -20.49
C TYR A 73 32.41 -12.70 -19.74
N ALA A 74 31.87 -12.00 -18.76
CA ALA A 74 32.65 -11.15 -17.89
C ALA A 74 33.51 -11.98 -16.91
N THR A 75 34.70 -11.46 -16.59
CA THR A 75 35.63 -12.05 -15.62
C THR A 75 36.42 -10.95 -14.92
N PHE A 76 37.23 -11.31 -13.92
CA PHE A 76 38.19 -10.38 -13.30
C PHE A 76 39.56 -10.48 -13.95
N ASN A 77 40.21 -9.34 -14.19
CA ASN A 77 41.63 -9.30 -14.49
C ASN A 77 42.47 -9.40 -13.19
N ALA A 78 43.79 -9.41 -13.32
CA ALA A 78 44.71 -9.46 -12.17
C ALA A 78 44.62 -8.27 -11.21
N ALA A 79 44.07 -7.13 -11.69
CA ALA A 79 43.85 -5.94 -10.85
C ALA A 79 42.47 -5.96 -10.15
N GLY A 80 41.66 -7.00 -10.35
CA GLY A 80 40.31 -7.09 -9.80
C GLY A 80 39.27 -6.23 -10.52
N GLU A 81 39.52 -5.85 -11.77
CA GLU A 81 38.58 -5.12 -12.63
C GLU A 81 37.76 -6.11 -13.44
N VAL A 82 36.50 -5.76 -13.73
CA VAL A 82 35.59 -6.56 -14.56
C VAL A 82 35.94 -6.33 -16.04
N VAL A 83 36.40 -7.38 -16.70
CA VAL A 83 36.83 -7.36 -18.11
C VAL A 83 36.17 -8.49 -18.90
N GLU A 84 36.30 -8.44 -20.23
CA GLU A 84 35.94 -9.54 -21.12
C GLU A 84 36.82 -10.77 -20.90
N SER A 85 36.24 -11.96 -20.97
CA SER A 85 37.00 -13.21 -21.01
C SER A 85 37.39 -13.61 -22.43
N ALA A 86 38.22 -14.63 -22.60
CA ALA A 86 38.55 -15.23 -23.88
C ALA A 86 37.40 -16.06 -24.51
N PHE A 87 36.29 -16.29 -23.76
CA PHE A 87 35.20 -17.17 -24.19
C PHE A 87 34.05 -16.35 -24.80
N ILE A 88 33.78 -16.54 -26.08
CA ILE A 88 32.59 -16.05 -26.74
C ILE A 88 31.36 -16.69 -26.11
N ALA A 89 30.36 -15.87 -25.82
CA ALA A 89 29.16 -16.36 -25.15
C ALA A 89 28.21 -17.06 -26.13
N HIS A 90 27.64 -18.19 -25.70
CA HIS A 90 26.67 -18.96 -26.44
C HIS A 90 25.39 -19.19 -25.63
N ASN A 91 24.27 -19.43 -26.33
CA ASN A 91 23.04 -19.92 -25.69
C ASN A 91 23.31 -21.21 -24.91
N VAL A 92 22.61 -21.42 -23.82
CA VAL A 92 22.81 -22.54 -22.86
C VAL A 92 23.00 -23.89 -23.55
N THR A 93 22.19 -24.18 -24.57
CA THR A 93 22.21 -25.46 -25.31
C THR A 93 23.36 -25.60 -26.31
N LYS A 94 24.12 -24.54 -26.57
CA LYS A 94 25.23 -24.49 -27.54
C LYS A 94 26.60 -24.39 -26.89
N ARG A 95 26.69 -24.31 -25.57
CA ARG A 95 27.96 -24.17 -24.83
C ARG A 95 28.83 -25.42 -24.93
N THR A 96 30.10 -25.18 -25.11
CA THR A 96 31.11 -26.25 -25.12
C THR A 96 31.46 -26.72 -23.72
N GLY A 97 32.07 -27.90 -23.59
CA GLY A 97 32.50 -28.42 -22.28
C GLY A 97 33.54 -27.53 -21.58
N ILE A 98 34.42 -26.86 -22.34
CA ILE A 98 35.45 -25.93 -21.79
C ILE A 98 34.77 -24.65 -21.29
N GLU A 99 33.79 -24.14 -22.05
CA GLU A 99 33.00 -22.98 -21.65
C GLU A 99 32.19 -23.26 -20.36
N LEU A 100 31.54 -24.41 -20.25
CA LEU A 100 30.85 -24.82 -19.04
C LEU A 100 31.80 -24.97 -17.82
N GLN A 101 33.03 -25.41 -18.04
CA GLN A 101 34.04 -25.50 -16.98
C GLN A 101 34.47 -24.09 -16.52
N PHE A 102 34.65 -23.15 -17.45
CA PHE A 102 34.93 -21.75 -17.13
C PHE A 102 33.80 -21.13 -16.32
N LEU A 103 32.54 -21.28 -16.75
CA LEU A 103 31.38 -20.69 -16.11
C LEU A 103 31.18 -21.20 -14.66
N LYS A 104 31.52 -22.44 -14.36
CA LYS A 104 31.49 -22.97 -13.00
C LYS A 104 32.46 -22.26 -12.04
N ALA A 105 33.53 -21.67 -12.55
CA ALA A 105 34.52 -20.96 -11.77
C ALA A 105 34.22 -19.47 -11.62
N VAL A 106 33.27 -18.93 -12.39
CA VAL A 106 32.92 -17.49 -12.39
C VAL A 106 31.89 -17.19 -11.32
N ASN A 107 32.23 -16.28 -10.40
CA ASN A 107 31.28 -15.80 -9.39
C ASN A 107 30.51 -14.57 -9.91
N GLN A 108 29.34 -14.79 -10.49
CA GLN A 108 28.51 -13.73 -11.05
C GLN A 108 28.07 -12.69 -10.02
N ALA A 109 27.72 -13.12 -8.79
CA ALA A 109 27.32 -12.22 -7.73
C ALA A 109 28.40 -11.20 -7.39
N THR A 110 29.66 -11.64 -7.34
CA THR A 110 30.82 -10.75 -7.08
C THR A 110 31.05 -9.79 -8.24
N ILE A 111 30.89 -10.25 -9.50
CA ILE A 111 31.00 -9.38 -10.68
C ILE A 111 29.90 -8.30 -10.63
N LEU A 112 28.65 -8.68 -10.42
CA LEU A 112 27.54 -7.76 -10.32
C LEU A 112 27.72 -6.75 -9.17
N GLN A 113 28.15 -7.23 -8.00
CA GLN A 113 28.45 -6.36 -6.85
C GLN A 113 29.54 -5.32 -7.21
N LYS A 114 30.59 -5.74 -7.93
CA LYS A 114 31.66 -4.85 -8.35
C LYS A 114 31.16 -3.82 -9.35
N MET A 115 30.33 -4.20 -10.32
CA MET A 115 29.74 -3.29 -11.30
C MET A 115 28.83 -2.26 -10.61
N ASN A 116 27.96 -2.71 -9.70
CA ASN A 116 27.06 -1.85 -8.93
C ASN A 116 27.79 -0.95 -7.90
N SER A 117 29.02 -1.32 -7.49
CA SER A 117 29.82 -0.50 -6.58
C SER A 117 30.59 0.62 -7.28
N THR A 118 30.62 0.63 -8.60
CA THR A 118 31.20 1.76 -9.37
C THR A 118 30.24 2.96 -9.19
N PRO A 119 30.70 4.10 -8.65
CA PRO A 119 29.81 5.20 -8.40
C PRO A 119 29.18 5.67 -9.71
N SER A 120 27.86 5.65 -9.81
CA SER A 120 27.15 6.41 -10.85
C SER A 120 27.64 7.87 -10.75
N ARG A 121 28.19 8.42 -11.83
CA ARG A 121 28.83 9.74 -11.86
C ARG A 121 27.88 10.89 -11.56
N ILE A 122 26.57 10.64 -11.49
CA ILE A 122 25.57 11.67 -11.26
C ILE A 122 24.94 11.55 -9.86
N LYS A 123 25.79 11.49 -8.81
CA LYS A 123 25.35 11.82 -7.44
C LYS A 123 25.83 13.22 -7.11
N LYS A 124 24.97 14.20 -7.26
CA LYS A 124 25.05 15.61 -6.91
C LYS A 124 25.21 16.57 -8.10
N VAL A 125 24.13 16.96 -8.66
CA VAL A 125 24.00 18.35 -9.13
C VAL A 125 23.68 19.19 -7.89
N SER A 126 24.68 19.82 -7.32
CA SER A 126 24.50 20.71 -6.17
C SER A 126 23.86 22.02 -6.60
N THR A 127 22.73 22.35 -5.98
CA THR A 127 22.27 23.70 -5.61
C THR A 127 22.52 24.82 -6.65
N LEU A 128 21.84 24.76 -7.80
CA LEU A 128 21.52 25.96 -8.54
C LEU A 128 20.01 25.98 -8.73
N SER A 129 19.35 26.97 -8.13
CA SER A 129 17.93 27.21 -8.34
C SER A 129 17.70 27.75 -9.74
N LEU A 130 17.50 26.84 -10.71
CA LEU A 130 16.89 27.21 -11.95
C LEU A 130 15.36 27.23 -11.75
N PRO A 131 14.63 28.13 -12.39
CA PRO A 131 13.18 28.08 -12.33
C PRO A 131 12.72 26.69 -12.82
N GLN A 132 11.96 26.00 -11.99
CA GLN A 132 11.36 24.74 -12.39
C GLN A 132 10.26 25.08 -13.39
N LYS A 133 10.54 24.83 -14.66
CA LYS A 133 9.51 24.91 -15.70
C LYS A 133 8.51 23.80 -15.46
N VAL A 134 7.26 24.15 -15.34
CA VAL A 134 6.16 23.19 -15.19
C VAL A 134 5.41 23.16 -16.52
N PHE A 135 5.48 22.03 -17.21
CA PHE A 135 4.64 21.82 -18.40
C PHE A 135 3.15 21.89 -17.97
N PRO A 136 2.27 22.54 -18.75
CA PRO A 136 0.85 22.62 -18.38
C PRO A 136 0.22 21.24 -18.20
N LEU A 137 -0.43 21.00 -17.06
CA LEU A 137 -1.06 19.71 -16.73
C LEU A 137 -2.52 19.61 -17.19
N SER A 138 -3.06 20.62 -17.87
CA SER A 138 -4.42 20.66 -18.33
C SER A 138 -4.60 21.53 -19.57
N GLY A 139 -5.77 21.45 -20.21
CA GLY A 139 -6.06 22.17 -21.43
C GLY A 139 -5.45 21.49 -22.66
N SER A 140 -5.12 22.28 -23.68
CA SER A 140 -4.53 21.80 -24.93
C SER A 140 -3.18 22.50 -25.18
N PRO A 141 -2.16 22.21 -24.36
CA PRO A 141 -0.85 22.83 -24.59
C PRO A 141 -0.22 22.30 -25.88
N LYS A 142 0.54 23.18 -26.53
CA LYS A 142 1.36 22.81 -27.69
C LYS A 142 2.70 22.28 -27.23
N SER A 143 3.17 21.21 -27.86
CA SER A 143 4.50 20.64 -27.64
C SER A 143 5.19 20.44 -28.99
N ILE A 144 6.44 20.87 -29.11
CA ILE A 144 7.23 20.66 -30.31
C ILE A 144 7.90 19.31 -30.29
N VAL A 145 7.80 18.57 -31.40
CA VAL A 145 8.46 17.29 -31.63
C VAL A 145 9.30 17.41 -32.90
N ILE A 146 10.62 17.28 -32.77
CA ILE A 146 11.54 17.40 -33.89
C ILE A 146 12.02 16.02 -34.31
N LEU A 147 11.82 15.68 -35.58
CA LEU A 147 12.38 14.47 -36.20
C LEU A 147 13.81 14.75 -36.69
N VAL A 148 14.78 13.90 -36.32
CA VAL A 148 16.18 14.11 -36.71
C VAL A 148 16.76 12.90 -37.43
N ASN A 149 17.44 13.16 -38.56
CA ASN A 149 18.36 12.23 -39.16
C ASN A 149 19.80 12.55 -38.69
N PHE A 150 20.60 11.50 -38.57
CA PHE A 150 22.04 11.66 -38.45
C PHE A 150 22.70 11.68 -39.84
N SER A 151 23.97 12.04 -39.93
CA SER A 151 24.66 12.05 -41.22
C SER A 151 24.83 10.65 -41.85
N ASP A 152 24.75 9.60 -41.05
CA ASP A 152 24.89 8.18 -41.43
C ASP A 152 23.61 7.35 -41.24
N THR A 153 22.60 7.86 -40.55
CA THR A 153 21.36 7.15 -40.24
C THR A 153 20.16 8.04 -40.49
N VAL A 154 19.26 7.60 -41.35
CA VAL A 154 18.07 8.35 -41.75
C VAL A 154 16.80 7.54 -41.42
N PHE A 155 15.67 8.23 -41.31
CA PHE A 155 14.37 7.57 -41.12
C PHE A 155 14.11 6.56 -42.23
N VAL A 156 13.76 5.33 -41.84
CA VAL A 156 13.31 4.28 -42.78
C VAL A 156 11.79 4.23 -42.87
N THR A 157 11.10 4.79 -41.89
CA THR A 157 9.64 4.95 -41.86
C THR A 157 9.22 5.81 -43.07
N GLN A 158 8.26 5.31 -43.86
CA GLN A 158 7.77 6.05 -45.03
C GLN A 158 7.02 7.32 -44.60
N SER A 159 7.32 8.44 -45.27
CA SER A 159 6.72 9.75 -44.97
C SER A 159 6.76 10.08 -43.45
N PRO A 160 7.95 10.16 -42.83
CA PRO A 160 8.10 10.18 -41.38
C PRO A 160 7.31 11.34 -40.72
N LEU A 161 7.27 12.52 -41.33
CA LEU A 161 6.48 13.64 -40.82
C LEU A 161 4.99 13.26 -40.62
N THR A 162 4.37 12.66 -41.64
CA THR A 162 2.97 12.24 -41.59
C THR A 162 2.77 11.07 -40.60
N ALA A 163 3.69 10.08 -40.62
CA ALA A 163 3.61 8.91 -39.78
C ALA A 163 3.67 9.28 -38.28
N PHE A 164 4.62 10.14 -37.90
CA PHE A 164 4.76 10.60 -36.52
C PHE A 164 3.68 11.59 -36.12
N SER A 165 3.20 12.46 -37.03
CA SER A 165 2.02 13.30 -36.75
C SER A 165 0.79 12.45 -36.44
N ASN A 166 0.59 11.34 -37.17
CA ASN A 166 -0.52 10.41 -36.89
C ASN A 166 -0.31 9.63 -35.59
N LEU A 167 0.90 9.09 -35.38
CA LEU A 167 1.24 8.38 -34.12
C LEU A 167 0.95 9.24 -32.89
N LEU A 168 1.22 10.52 -32.96
CA LEU A 168 1.11 11.42 -31.81
C LEU A 168 -0.27 12.05 -31.66
N ASN A 169 -0.99 12.34 -32.76
CA ASN A 169 -2.21 13.16 -32.70
C ASN A 169 -3.47 12.54 -33.30
N HIS A 170 -3.35 11.52 -34.19
CA HIS A 170 -4.53 11.01 -34.88
C HIS A 170 -5.46 10.24 -33.95
N ALA A 171 -6.69 10.72 -33.78
CA ALA A 171 -7.68 10.09 -32.92
C ALA A 171 -7.99 8.65 -33.39
N GLY A 172 -7.86 7.67 -32.46
CA GLY A 172 -8.05 6.26 -32.77
C GLY A 172 -6.94 5.64 -33.62
N TYR A 173 -5.72 6.19 -33.60
CA TYR A 173 -4.57 5.65 -34.34
C TYR A 173 -4.34 4.18 -34.07
N SER A 174 -4.24 3.37 -35.13
CA SER A 174 -4.08 1.91 -35.03
C SER A 174 -3.20 1.32 -36.12
N ASP A 175 -2.54 2.13 -36.96
CA ASP A 175 -1.79 1.68 -38.13
C ASP A 175 -0.66 0.71 -37.79
N ASN A 176 -0.05 0.85 -36.61
CA ASN A 176 0.98 -0.07 -36.12
C ASN A 176 0.43 -1.18 -35.19
N GLY A 177 -0.88 -1.35 -35.08
CA GLY A 177 -1.56 -2.26 -34.16
C GLY A 177 -1.59 -1.76 -32.71
N GLY A 178 -1.53 -0.45 -32.49
CA GLY A 178 -1.70 0.23 -31.21
C GLY A 178 -3.14 0.46 -30.84
N THR A 179 -3.36 0.95 -29.62
CA THR A 179 -4.68 1.25 -29.05
C THR A 179 -5.14 2.66 -29.39
N GLY A 180 -4.24 3.58 -29.71
CA GLY A 180 -4.50 4.97 -30.02
C GLY A 180 -3.20 5.75 -30.24
N SER A 181 -3.32 7.06 -30.46
CA SER A 181 -2.21 7.99 -30.49
C SER A 181 -1.73 8.36 -29.09
N ALA A 182 -0.56 9.04 -28.99
CA ALA A 182 -0.10 9.59 -27.71
C ALA A 182 -1.14 10.58 -27.11
N ARG A 183 -1.76 11.39 -27.95
CA ARG A 183 -2.85 12.28 -27.56
C ARG A 183 -4.04 11.51 -26.96
N ASP A 184 -4.48 10.41 -27.61
CA ASP A 184 -5.54 9.53 -27.08
C ASP A 184 -5.15 8.96 -25.73
N TYR A 185 -3.89 8.55 -25.54
CA TYR A 185 -3.37 8.04 -24.26
C TYR A 185 -3.48 9.08 -23.15
N PHE A 186 -3.03 10.31 -23.38
CA PHE A 186 -3.11 11.38 -22.38
C PHE A 186 -4.55 11.81 -22.09
N MET A 187 -5.38 11.88 -23.10
CA MET A 187 -6.81 12.15 -22.92
C MET A 187 -7.50 11.05 -22.11
N ALA A 188 -7.22 9.77 -22.41
CA ALA A 188 -7.74 8.63 -21.66
C ALA A 188 -7.24 8.63 -20.20
N SER A 189 -5.98 8.96 -19.98
CA SER A 189 -5.39 9.02 -18.64
C SER A 189 -5.90 10.20 -17.81
N SER A 190 -6.25 11.31 -18.43
CA SER A 190 -6.67 12.56 -17.77
C SER A 190 -8.17 12.81 -17.76
N TYR A 191 -8.98 11.89 -18.23
CA TYR A 191 -10.42 12.11 -18.46
C TYR A 191 -10.71 13.30 -19.40
N GLY A 192 -9.86 13.48 -20.41
CA GLY A 192 -9.92 14.59 -21.36
C GLY A 192 -9.49 15.96 -20.80
N LYS A 193 -9.00 16.03 -19.55
CA LYS A 193 -8.51 17.29 -18.97
C LYS A 193 -7.22 17.78 -19.61
N PHE A 194 -6.36 16.87 -20.03
CA PHE A 194 -5.10 17.14 -20.70
C PHE A 194 -5.18 16.59 -22.12
N ASN A 195 -5.22 17.48 -23.10
CA ASN A 195 -5.42 17.21 -24.51
C ASN A 195 -4.29 17.90 -25.33
N PRO A 196 -3.05 17.40 -25.22
CA PRO A 196 -1.88 18.03 -25.84
C PRO A 196 -1.97 18.01 -27.37
N ASP A 197 -1.35 19.00 -28.00
CA ASP A 197 -1.21 19.11 -29.44
C ASP A 197 0.28 19.03 -29.79
N PHE A 198 0.70 17.95 -30.45
CA PHE A 198 2.09 17.67 -30.75
C PHE A 198 2.42 18.17 -32.17
N ASP A 199 3.02 19.33 -32.27
CA ASP A 199 3.50 19.89 -33.54
C ASP A 199 4.77 19.15 -33.99
N VAL A 200 4.69 18.30 -35.02
CA VAL A 200 5.81 17.51 -35.53
C VAL A 200 6.52 18.29 -36.65
N PHE A 201 7.84 18.42 -36.57
CA PHE A 201 8.66 19.13 -37.50
C PHE A 201 9.84 18.28 -38.00
N GLY A 202 10.24 18.44 -39.23
CA GLY A 202 11.37 17.73 -39.86
C GLY A 202 10.96 16.61 -40.83
N PRO A 203 11.81 15.60 -41.07
CA PRO A 203 13.14 15.37 -40.46
C PRO A 203 14.19 16.44 -40.87
N VAL A 204 14.91 16.91 -39.84
CA VAL A 204 16.14 17.70 -40.10
C VAL A 204 17.36 16.78 -40.01
N THR A 205 18.45 17.11 -40.75
CA THR A 205 19.68 16.31 -40.73
C THR A 205 20.74 16.99 -39.88
N LEU A 206 21.24 16.24 -38.88
CA LEU A 206 22.30 16.70 -37.98
C LEU A 206 23.67 16.61 -38.64
N PRO A 207 24.66 17.45 -38.22
CA PRO A 207 25.99 17.52 -38.86
C PRO A 207 26.85 16.27 -38.65
N HIS A 208 26.58 15.48 -37.55
CA HIS A 208 27.41 14.34 -37.19
C HIS A 208 26.66 13.01 -37.34
N ASN A 209 27.38 11.90 -37.27
CA ASN A 209 26.83 10.55 -37.30
C ASN A 209 26.21 10.19 -35.91
N MET A 210 25.45 9.12 -35.90
CA MET A 210 24.78 8.66 -34.67
C MET A 210 25.78 8.41 -33.51
N ALA A 211 26.93 7.78 -33.82
CA ALA A 211 27.97 7.48 -32.84
C ALA A 211 28.59 8.73 -32.19
N PHE A 212 28.58 9.87 -32.86
CA PHE A 212 29.06 11.12 -32.26
C PHE A 212 28.16 11.55 -31.09
N TYR A 213 26.86 11.32 -31.19
CA TYR A 213 25.89 11.72 -30.17
C TYR A 213 25.67 10.66 -29.12
N GLY A 214 25.58 9.38 -29.51
CA GLY A 214 25.14 8.28 -28.69
C GLY A 214 26.21 7.25 -28.32
N ALA A 215 27.47 7.39 -28.77
CA ALA A 215 28.49 6.44 -28.32
C ALA A 215 28.71 6.55 -26.81
N ASN A 216 28.90 5.39 -26.16
CA ASN A 216 29.06 5.32 -24.74
C ASN A 216 30.46 5.73 -24.25
N ASP A 217 30.51 6.47 -23.13
CA ASP A 217 31.73 6.71 -22.38
C ASP A 217 32.17 5.43 -21.63
N ALA A 218 33.29 5.50 -20.91
CA ALA A 218 33.79 4.38 -20.10
C ALA A 218 32.83 3.91 -18.99
N SER A 219 31.77 4.70 -18.70
CA SER A 219 30.75 4.38 -17.70
C SER A 219 29.46 3.87 -18.35
N GLY A 220 29.38 3.86 -19.68
CA GLY A 220 28.20 3.41 -20.42
C GLY A 220 27.20 4.51 -20.73
N ASN A 221 27.56 5.80 -20.62
CA ASN A 221 26.62 6.90 -20.87
C ASN A 221 26.87 7.54 -22.23
N ASP A 222 25.81 8.00 -22.89
CA ASP A 222 25.85 8.73 -24.15
C ASP A 222 26.71 9.98 -24.03
N ILE A 223 27.70 10.14 -24.93
CA ILE A 223 28.72 11.22 -24.78
C ILE A 223 28.23 12.61 -25.16
N ASN A 224 27.29 12.72 -26.10
CA ASN A 224 26.85 14.01 -26.63
C ASN A 224 25.33 14.09 -26.91
N ALA A 225 24.48 13.42 -26.11
CA ALA A 225 23.04 13.45 -26.32
C ALA A 225 22.45 14.87 -26.21
N VAL A 226 22.97 15.70 -25.30
CA VAL A 226 22.58 17.12 -25.18
C VAL A 226 22.95 17.91 -26.45
N GLN A 227 24.12 17.63 -27.08
CA GLN A 227 24.51 18.27 -28.33
C GLN A 227 23.55 17.91 -29.48
N MET A 228 23.01 16.68 -29.50
CA MET A 228 21.97 16.30 -30.45
C MET A 228 20.78 17.25 -30.41
N VAL A 229 20.31 17.59 -29.21
CA VAL A 229 19.17 18.51 -29.04
C VAL A 229 19.48 19.92 -29.52
N VAL A 230 20.68 20.42 -29.22
CA VAL A 230 21.12 21.74 -29.65
C VAL A 230 21.20 21.79 -31.17
N ASP A 231 21.81 20.78 -31.79
CA ASP A 231 21.94 20.69 -33.26
C ASP A 231 20.57 20.52 -33.92
N ALA A 232 19.66 19.74 -33.32
CA ALA A 232 18.29 19.58 -33.80
C ALA A 232 17.51 20.90 -33.81
N CYS A 233 17.54 21.63 -32.67
CA CYS A 233 16.87 22.93 -32.59
C CYS A 233 17.50 23.95 -33.54
N THR A 234 18.84 23.94 -33.70
CA THR A 234 19.53 24.79 -34.63
C THR A 234 19.11 24.50 -36.07
N ALA A 235 19.10 23.22 -36.45
CA ALA A 235 18.68 22.80 -37.78
C ALA A 235 17.21 23.13 -38.08
N ALA A 236 16.34 22.91 -37.10
CA ALA A 236 14.90 23.21 -37.20
C ALA A 236 14.66 24.74 -37.35
N ASN A 237 15.34 25.56 -36.53
CA ASN A 237 15.27 27.02 -36.65
C ASN A 237 15.74 27.51 -38.04
N ASN A 238 16.85 26.96 -38.53
CA ASN A 238 17.38 27.29 -39.87
C ASN A 238 16.42 26.83 -40.98
N ALA A 239 15.63 25.81 -40.75
CA ALA A 239 14.58 25.32 -41.66
C ALA A 239 13.26 26.08 -41.50
N GLY A 240 13.18 27.09 -40.63
CA GLY A 240 12.06 28.00 -40.49
C GLY A 240 11.07 27.65 -39.36
N LEU A 241 11.42 26.74 -38.44
CA LEU A 241 10.59 26.50 -37.28
C LEU A 241 10.59 27.74 -36.37
N ASP A 242 9.39 28.24 -36.02
CA ASP A 242 9.19 29.25 -34.99
C ASP A 242 8.96 28.56 -33.63
N PHE A 243 9.83 28.82 -32.65
CA PHE A 243 9.75 28.26 -31.30
C PHE A 243 8.83 29.06 -30.37
N SER A 244 8.35 30.24 -30.79
CA SER A 244 7.55 31.14 -29.92
C SER A 244 6.27 30.49 -29.33
N PRO A 245 5.53 29.59 -30.04
CA PRO A 245 4.29 29.00 -29.53
C PRO A 245 4.49 27.99 -28.40
N TYR A 246 5.72 27.52 -28.13
CA TYR A 246 6.02 26.44 -27.18
C TYR A 246 6.56 26.91 -25.84
N ASP A 247 6.38 28.20 -25.53
CA ASP A 247 6.54 28.84 -24.22
C ASP A 247 5.17 29.37 -23.79
N THR A 248 4.37 28.49 -23.17
CA THR A 248 2.94 28.75 -22.94
C THR A 248 2.69 29.73 -21.80
N ASP A 249 3.60 29.90 -20.86
CA ASP A 249 3.51 30.87 -19.75
C ASP A 249 4.29 32.17 -19.99
N ASN A 250 4.99 32.29 -21.13
CA ASN A 250 5.77 33.44 -21.58
C ASN A 250 6.89 33.85 -20.62
N ASP A 251 7.56 32.88 -19.99
CA ASP A 251 8.71 33.12 -19.13
C ASP A 251 10.06 33.24 -19.88
N GLY A 252 10.04 33.01 -21.19
CA GLY A 252 11.21 33.04 -22.07
C GLY A 252 11.92 31.71 -22.19
N VAL A 253 11.35 30.63 -21.62
CA VAL A 253 11.88 29.26 -21.71
C VAL A 253 10.84 28.36 -22.38
N LEU A 254 11.27 27.49 -23.27
CA LEU A 254 10.39 26.50 -23.88
C LEU A 254 9.89 25.51 -22.82
N ASP A 255 8.62 25.11 -22.90
CA ASP A 255 8.02 24.16 -21.97
C ASP A 255 8.72 22.80 -22.02
N ASN A 256 9.00 22.31 -23.22
CA ASN A 256 9.79 21.12 -23.50
C ASN A 256 10.09 21.03 -25.01
N VAL A 257 11.16 20.34 -25.38
CA VAL A 257 11.45 19.92 -26.76
C VAL A 257 11.55 18.40 -26.78
N PHE A 258 10.74 17.74 -27.59
CA PHE A 258 10.85 16.29 -27.79
C PHE A 258 11.57 15.94 -29.09
N ILE A 259 12.54 15.02 -29.03
CA ILE A 259 13.32 14.58 -30.23
C ILE A 259 12.96 13.13 -30.54
N TYR A 260 12.52 12.86 -31.77
CA TYR A 260 12.55 11.53 -32.36
C TYR A 260 13.76 11.42 -33.29
N TYR A 261 14.66 10.50 -32.97
CA TYR A 261 15.84 10.26 -33.81
C TYR A 261 15.70 9.00 -34.65
N ALA A 262 16.29 9.01 -35.85
CA ALA A 262 16.25 7.90 -36.78
C ALA A 262 16.95 6.64 -36.23
N GLY A 263 16.43 5.48 -36.58
CA GLY A 263 16.98 4.17 -36.18
C GLY A 263 16.48 3.63 -34.85
N HIS A 264 17.26 2.73 -34.27
CA HIS A 264 16.96 2.02 -33.02
C HIS A 264 17.56 2.72 -31.79
N ASN A 265 17.07 2.37 -30.57
CA ASN A 265 17.62 2.86 -29.31
C ASN A 265 18.39 1.77 -28.56
N GLU A 266 19.26 2.19 -27.66
CA GLU A 266 20.06 1.27 -26.83
C GLU A 266 19.22 0.54 -25.76
N ALA A 267 18.20 1.19 -25.20
CA ALA A 267 17.33 0.60 -24.17
C ALA A 267 16.58 -0.65 -24.65
N GLU A 268 16.35 -0.80 -25.94
CA GLU A 268 15.77 -1.99 -26.57
C GLU A 268 16.82 -2.90 -27.21
N GLY A 269 18.11 -2.73 -26.90
CA GLY A 269 19.21 -3.55 -27.37
C GLY A 269 19.75 -3.17 -28.72
N GLY A 270 19.54 -1.95 -29.19
CA GLY A 270 20.19 -1.36 -30.35
C GLY A 270 21.70 -1.27 -30.19
N SER A 271 22.35 -0.58 -31.12
CA SER A 271 23.79 -0.39 -31.09
C SER A 271 24.23 0.42 -29.88
N VAL A 272 25.39 0.10 -29.30
CA VAL A 272 26.08 0.92 -28.27
C VAL A 272 26.46 2.31 -28.75
N ASN A 273 26.23 2.62 -30.01
CA ASN A 273 26.40 3.93 -30.61
C ASN A 273 25.06 4.67 -30.77
N SER A 274 23.94 4.03 -30.42
CA SER A 274 22.63 4.66 -30.40
C SER A 274 22.34 5.29 -29.06
N ILE A 275 21.38 6.18 -29.02
CA ILE A 275 21.06 6.96 -27.82
C ILE A 275 20.07 6.18 -26.98
N TRP A 276 20.23 6.23 -25.65
CA TRP A 276 19.23 5.74 -24.69
C TRP A 276 18.08 6.74 -24.59
N PRO A 277 16.81 6.36 -24.71
CA PRO A 277 15.69 7.28 -24.49
C PRO A 277 15.68 7.84 -23.07
N HIS A 278 15.57 9.17 -22.94
CA HIS A 278 15.61 9.85 -21.67
C HIS A 278 15.01 11.26 -21.73
N ARG A 279 14.71 11.81 -20.53
CA ARG A 279 14.43 13.23 -20.32
C ARG A 279 15.57 13.89 -19.54
N TRP A 280 16.06 15.03 -20.03
CA TRP A 280 17.14 15.79 -19.39
C TRP A 280 17.03 17.28 -19.70
N GLY A 281 18.02 18.06 -19.22
CA GLY A 281 18.12 19.50 -19.46
C GLY A 281 19.29 19.91 -20.31
N VAL A 282 19.11 20.96 -21.13
CA VAL A 282 20.16 21.61 -21.89
C VAL A 282 20.85 22.66 -21.02
N TYR A 283 21.93 22.27 -20.35
CA TYR A 283 22.70 23.14 -19.46
C TYR A 283 24.08 23.43 -20.08
N PRO A 284 24.45 24.71 -20.25
CA PRO A 284 25.82 25.08 -20.65
C PRO A 284 26.84 24.57 -19.59
N GLN A 285 27.95 24.05 -20.07
CA GLN A 285 29.02 23.52 -19.20
C GLN A 285 29.53 24.56 -18.19
N SER A 286 29.47 25.85 -18.54
CA SER A 286 29.78 26.95 -17.62
C SER A 286 28.87 27.06 -16.44
N MET A 287 27.64 26.50 -16.50
CA MET A 287 26.68 26.43 -15.38
C MET A 287 26.86 25.15 -14.55
N PHE A 288 27.25 24.04 -15.21
CA PHE A 288 27.41 22.74 -14.57
C PHE A 288 28.60 22.02 -15.20
N PRO A 289 29.67 21.74 -14.48
CA PRO A 289 30.84 21.05 -15.01
C PRO A 289 30.64 19.52 -15.07
N LEU A 290 29.56 19.06 -15.71
CA LEU A 290 29.28 17.64 -15.96
C LEU A 290 29.59 17.28 -17.41
N THR A 291 29.96 16.03 -17.67
CA THR A 291 30.35 15.52 -19.00
C THR A 291 29.22 15.55 -20.03
N TYR A 292 27.97 15.61 -19.60
CA TYR A 292 26.77 15.68 -20.47
C TYR A 292 26.29 17.08 -20.78
N ASN A 293 27.03 18.07 -20.36
CA ASN A 293 26.63 19.44 -20.56
C ASN A 293 27.06 19.93 -21.93
N TYR A 294 26.24 20.82 -22.50
CA TYR A 294 26.56 21.52 -23.71
C TYR A 294 27.74 22.50 -23.50
N THR A 295 28.73 22.42 -24.35
CA THR A 295 29.96 23.25 -24.27
C THR A 295 29.77 24.72 -24.73
N GLY A 296 28.63 25.06 -25.31
CA GLY A 296 28.28 26.39 -25.78
C GLY A 296 27.81 27.36 -24.69
N THR A 297 27.15 28.41 -25.10
CA THR A 297 26.60 29.47 -24.23
C THR A 297 25.05 29.42 -24.19
N VAL A 298 24.42 30.10 -23.25
CA VAL A 298 22.95 30.25 -23.20
C VAL A 298 22.42 30.85 -24.53
N ALA A 299 23.13 31.79 -25.14
CA ALA A 299 22.72 32.41 -26.40
C ALA A 299 22.63 31.40 -27.58
N SER A 300 23.48 30.36 -27.58
CA SER A 300 23.47 29.34 -28.65
C SER A 300 22.35 28.28 -28.48
N VAL A 301 21.58 28.34 -27.41
CA VAL A 301 20.39 27.52 -27.18
C VAL A 301 19.11 28.36 -27.03
N THR A 302 19.13 29.56 -27.60
CA THR A 302 17.98 30.50 -27.60
C THR A 302 17.52 30.76 -29.03
N PHE A 303 16.30 30.38 -29.35
CA PHE A 303 15.69 30.49 -30.67
C PHE A 303 14.40 31.33 -30.55
N ASN A 304 14.21 32.29 -31.47
CA ASN A 304 13.07 33.24 -31.44
C ASN A 304 12.85 33.91 -30.07
N GLY A 305 13.96 34.13 -29.31
CA GLY A 305 13.92 34.68 -27.95
C GLY A 305 13.51 33.70 -26.88
N LYS A 306 13.31 32.41 -27.19
CA LYS A 306 12.94 31.34 -26.25
C LYS A 306 14.12 30.40 -26.05
N ARG A 307 14.44 30.14 -24.77
CA ARG A 307 15.54 29.25 -24.38
C ARG A 307 15.11 27.80 -24.31
N VAL A 308 15.88 26.90 -24.91
CA VAL A 308 15.74 25.46 -24.72
C VAL A 308 16.38 25.07 -23.38
N MET A 309 15.63 24.46 -22.49
CA MET A 309 16.13 23.98 -21.19
C MET A 309 15.76 22.54 -20.88
N ASP A 310 14.54 22.13 -21.19
CA ASP A 310 14.02 20.79 -20.92
C ASP A 310 13.80 20.07 -22.23
N TYR A 311 14.24 18.80 -22.29
CA TYR A 311 14.02 17.96 -23.46
C TYR A 311 13.76 16.51 -23.05
N ALA A 312 13.13 15.78 -23.97
CA ALA A 312 13.05 14.32 -23.92
C ALA A 312 13.33 13.75 -25.30
N CYS A 313 13.74 12.49 -25.39
CA CYS A 313 14.02 11.87 -26.67
C CYS A 313 13.69 10.38 -26.70
N THR A 314 13.40 9.87 -27.91
CA THR A 314 13.28 8.44 -28.19
C THR A 314 13.55 8.14 -29.66
N SER A 315 13.63 6.85 -30.04
CA SER A 315 13.96 6.40 -31.39
C SER A 315 12.75 6.26 -32.29
N GLU A 316 13.05 6.23 -33.62
CA GLU A 316 12.09 5.88 -34.66
C GLU A 316 11.60 4.45 -34.58
N LEU A 317 12.52 3.49 -34.33
CA LEU A 317 12.27 2.06 -34.44
C LEU A 317 12.24 1.40 -33.09
N ARG A 318 11.35 0.43 -32.97
CA ARG A 318 11.30 -0.49 -31.80
C ARG A 318 12.24 -1.67 -31.97
N SER A 319 12.58 -2.34 -30.87
CA SER A 319 13.46 -3.50 -30.82
C SER A 319 14.89 -3.17 -31.28
N ASN A 320 15.74 -4.18 -31.41
CA ASN A 320 17.13 -4.03 -31.82
C ASN A 320 17.38 -4.30 -33.31
N VAL A 321 16.38 -4.75 -34.05
CA VAL A 321 16.45 -5.11 -35.46
C VAL A 321 15.13 -4.87 -36.18
N GLY A 322 15.20 -4.75 -37.51
CA GLY A 322 14.04 -4.56 -38.37
C GLY A 322 13.73 -3.10 -38.67
N ALA A 323 12.57 -2.83 -39.26
CA ALA A 323 12.17 -1.49 -39.71
C ALA A 323 10.76 -1.14 -39.18
N LEU A 324 10.38 -1.70 -38.05
CA LEU A 324 9.06 -1.46 -37.46
C LEU A 324 9.10 -0.20 -36.60
N MET A 325 8.26 0.74 -36.95
CA MET A 325 8.10 1.99 -36.23
C MET A 325 7.75 1.73 -34.72
N CYS A 326 8.25 2.57 -33.84
CA CYS A 326 7.96 2.54 -32.42
C CYS A 326 6.46 2.68 -32.11
N GLY A 327 6.08 2.33 -30.89
CA GLY A 327 4.77 2.69 -30.31
C GLY A 327 4.83 4.02 -29.55
N VAL A 328 3.74 4.34 -28.86
CA VAL A 328 3.63 5.55 -28.05
C VAL A 328 4.20 5.39 -26.63
N GLY A 329 4.56 4.16 -26.22
CA GLY A 329 4.85 3.85 -24.82
C GLY A 329 6.03 4.64 -24.26
N THR A 330 7.18 4.59 -24.91
CA THR A 330 8.38 5.33 -24.47
C THR A 330 8.17 6.84 -24.56
N PHE A 331 7.51 7.33 -25.62
CA PHE A 331 7.15 8.75 -25.71
C PHE A 331 6.28 9.20 -24.52
N CYS A 332 5.25 8.41 -24.17
CA CYS A 332 4.35 8.75 -23.06
C CYS A 332 5.03 8.60 -21.68
N HIS A 333 6.01 7.71 -21.54
CA HIS A 333 6.86 7.59 -20.36
C HIS A 333 7.72 8.85 -20.20
N GLU A 334 8.50 9.22 -21.21
CA GLU A 334 9.38 10.39 -21.16
C GLU A 334 8.60 11.69 -20.97
N LEU A 335 7.44 11.83 -21.64
CA LEU A 335 6.57 12.99 -21.37
C LEU A 335 5.95 12.94 -19.97
N GLY A 336 5.76 11.75 -19.38
CA GLY A 336 5.39 11.58 -17.98
C GLY A 336 6.38 12.26 -17.02
N HIS A 337 7.66 12.17 -17.30
CA HIS A 337 8.71 12.90 -16.57
C HIS A 337 8.61 14.41 -16.77
N VAL A 338 8.28 14.86 -17.96
CA VAL A 338 8.03 16.28 -18.23
C VAL A 338 6.84 16.80 -17.43
N LEU A 339 5.82 15.95 -17.22
CA LEU A 339 4.66 16.26 -16.37
C LEU A 339 4.97 16.19 -14.87
N GLY A 340 6.14 15.68 -14.45
CA GLY A 340 6.62 15.64 -13.07
C GLY A 340 6.56 14.27 -12.39
N LEU A 341 6.24 13.20 -13.09
CA LEU A 341 6.26 11.85 -12.52
C LEU A 341 7.70 11.29 -12.48
N PRO A 342 8.13 10.64 -11.40
CA PRO A 342 9.41 9.95 -11.34
C PRO A 342 9.32 8.54 -11.92
N ASP A 343 10.47 7.89 -12.08
CA ASP A 343 10.54 6.45 -12.32
C ASP A 343 10.06 5.66 -11.12
N TYR A 344 9.34 4.56 -11.37
CA TYR A 344 8.86 3.65 -10.33
C TYR A 344 9.59 2.31 -10.30
N TYR A 345 10.69 2.17 -11.03
CA TYR A 345 11.63 1.09 -10.83
C TYR A 345 12.76 1.51 -9.86
N ASP A 346 13.57 0.55 -9.41
CA ASP A 346 14.76 0.83 -8.58
C ASP A 346 15.87 1.44 -9.46
N THR A 347 16.01 2.76 -9.45
CA THR A 347 17.01 3.49 -10.23
C THR A 347 18.44 3.37 -9.67
N ALA A 348 18.64 2.76 -8.49
CA ALA A 348 19.97 2.61 -7.89
C ALA A 348 20.69 1.33 -8.32
N THR A 349 20.02 0.19 -8.23
CA THR A 349 20.61 -1.12 -8.51
C THR A 349 19.84 -1.91 -9.56
N GLN A 350 18.58 -1.55 -9.79
CA GLN A 350 17.61 -2.17 -10.70
C GLN A 350 17.37 -3.67 -10.45
N SER A 351 17.87 -4.17 -9.33
CA SER A 351 17.77 -5.56 -8.92
C SER A 351 16.54 -5.84 -8.04
N ASN A 352 15.95 -4.80 -7.47
CA ASN A 352 14.77 -4.95 -6.64
C ASN A 352 13.50 -5.00 -7.50
N PRO A 353 12.54 -5.87 -7.16
CA PRO A 353 11.21 -5.82 -7.76
C PRO A 353 10.56 -4.45 -7.53
N ALA A 354 9.86 -3.97 -8.54
CA ALA A 354 9.14 -2.70 -8.50
C ALA A 354 7.72 -2.88 -9.08
N LEU A 355 7.19 -1.91 -9.81
CA LEU A 355 5.81 -2.00 -10.30
C LEU A 355 5.68 -2.82 -11.59
N GLY A 356 6.74 -2.94 -12.39
CA GLY A 356 6.74 -3.66 -13.65
C GLY A 356 5.69 -3.14 -14.63
N SER A 357 4.97 -4.06 -15.27
CA SER A 357 3.94 -3.70 -16.26
C SER A 357 2.69 -3.03 -15.69
N TRP A 358 2.59 -2.85 -14.37
CA TRP A 358 1.47 -2.10 -13.76
C TRP A 358 1.58 -0.60 -13.96
N SER A 359 2.77 -0.08 -14.24
CA SER A 359 3.00 1.35 -14.43
C SER A 359 3.77 1.63 -15.72
N ILE A 360 3.33 2.67 -16.44
CA ILE A 360 4.09 3.19 -17.58
C ILE A 360 5.43 3.81 -17.12
N MET A 361 5.52 4.30 -15.86
CA MET A 361 6.75 4.82 -15.27
C MET A 361 7.69 3.72 -14.73
N ASP A 362 7.43 2.47 -15.09
CA ASP A 362 8.30 1.29 -15.00
C ASP A 362 8.23 0.59 -16.38
N THR A 363 8.24 -0.72 -16.46
CA THR A 363 8.27 -1.46 -17.74
C THR A 363 6.93 -1.52 -18.48
N GLY A 364 5.88 -0.91 -17.97
CA GLY A 364 4.58 -0.81 -18.65
C GLY A 364 4.63 -0.07 -19.99
N ASN A 365 5.62 0.83 -20.19
CA ASN A 365 5.89 1.50 -21.46
C ASN A 365 6.15 0.52 -22.61
N TYR A 366 6.65 -0.70 -22.33
CA TYR A 366 6.92 -1.75 -23.31
C TYR A 366 5.72 -2.67 -23.60
N SER A 367 4.58 -2.49 -22.94
CA SER A 367 3.39 -3.33 -23.14
C SER A 367 2.96 -3.33 -24.61
N ASN A 368 2.65 -4.51 -25.13
CA ASN A 368 2.35 -4.71 -26.56
C ASN A 368 3.46 -4.16 -27.49
N LEU A 369 4.73 -4.32 -27.13
CA LEU A 369 5.87 -3.76 -27.84
C LEU A 369 5.80 -2.23 -27.94
N GLY A 370 5.46 -1.56 -26.85
CA GLY A 370 5.35 -0.11 -26.74
C GLY A 370 4.08 0.52 -27.34
N ARG A 371 3.14 -0.29 -27.86
CA ARG A 371 1.96 0.22 -28.59
C ARG A 371 0.71 0.39 -27.73
N THR A 372 0.68 -0.24 -26.55
CA THR A 372 -0.47 -0.21 -25.65
C THR A 372 0.02 -0.15 -24.19
N PRO A 373 0.66 0.97 -23.80
CA PRO A 373 1.05 1.15 -22.40
C PRO A 373 -0.20 1.25 -21.51
N PRO A 374 -0.14 0.81 -20.23
CA PRO A 374 -1.24 1.00 -19.31
C PRO A 374 -1.48 2.48 -19.05
N VAL A 375 -2.73 2.88 -18.85
CA VAL A 375 -3.01 4.27 -18.42
C VAL A 375 -2.37 4.55 -17.07
N TYR A 376 -2.13 5.82 -16.77
CA TYR A 376 -1.64 6.25 -15.47
C TYR A 376 -2.52 5.70 -14.34
N SER A 377 -1.87 5.26 -13.25
CA SER A 377 -2.54 4.77 -12.06
C SER A 377 -3.42 5.85 -11.41
N VAL A 378 -4.29 5.45 -10.49
CA VAL A 378 -5.07 6.40 -9.70
C VAL A 378 -4.17 7.38 -8.94
N TYR A 379 -2.99 6.93 -8.49
CA TYR A 379 -2.03 7.80 -7.82
C TYR A 379 -1.41 8.82 -8.77
N ASP A 380 -0.97 8.41 -9.95
CA ASP A 380 -0.42 9.34 -10.95
C ASP A 380 -1.44 10.41 -11.34
N ARG A 381 -2.70 10.00 -11.58
CA ARG A 381 -3.80 10.92 -11.89
C ARG A 381 -4.10 11.88 -10.75
N PHE A 382 -3.99 11.41 -9.51
CA PHE A 382 -4.14 12.24 -8.31
C PHE A 382 -2.96 13.21 -8.17
N PHE A 383 -1.73 12.73 -8.37
CA PHE A 383 -0.53 13.56 -8.34
C PHE A 383 -0.58 14.68 -9.38
N LEU A 384 -1.03 14.39 -10.60
CA LEU A 384 -1.18 15.34 -11.70
C LEU A 384 -2.44 16.23 -11.59
N GLY A 385 -3.26 16.05 -10.57
CA GLY A 385 -4.50 16.82 -10.36
C GLY A 385 -5.64 16.44 -11.33
N TRP A 386 -5.52 15.32 -12.02
CA TRP A 386 -6.54 14.86 -12.96
C TRP A 386 -7.71 14.16 -12.28
N LEU A 387 -7.50 13.62 -11.10
CA LEU A 387 -8.49 12.90 -10.30
C LEU A 387 -8.46 13.37 -8.85
N THR A 388 -9.63 13.46 -8.23
CA THR A 388 -9.78 13.63 -6.79
C THR A 388 -10.41 12.35 -6.24
N PRO A 389 -9.72 11.60 -5.35
CA PRO A 389 -10.25 10.39 -4.77
C PRO A 389 -11.34 10.68 -3.75
N VAL A 390 -12.21 9.70 -3.48
CA VAL A 390 -13.16 9.74 -2.38
C VAL A 390 -12.47 9.29 -1.10
N GLN A 391 -12.59 10.07 -0.04
CA GLN A 391 -12.16 9.68 1.30
C GLN A 391 -13.39 9.41 2.17
N GLU A 392 -13.61 8.15 2.53
CA GLU A 392 -14.66 7.75 3.46
C GLU A 392 -14.15 7.81 4.91
N SER A 393 -15.02 8.20 5.82
CA SER A 393 -14.70 8.31 7.25
C SER A 393 -15.56 7.44 8.16
N ALA A 394 -16.61 6.83 7.63
CA ALA A 394 -17.56 6.02 8.36
C ALA A 394 -17.72 4.62 7.73
N THR A 395 -18.20 3.67 8.53
CA THR A 395 -18.53 2.32 8.05
C THR A 395 -19.51 2.37 6.90
N ALA A 396 -19.18 1.75 5.77
CA ALA A 396 -20.00 1.74 4.56
C ALA A 396 -19.79 0.49 3.71
N ASN A 397 -20.83 0.15 2.93
CA ASN A 397 -20.70 -0.76 1.80
C ASN A 397 -20.43 0.09 0.56
N LEU A 398 -19.28 -0.09 -0.05
CA LEU A 398 -18.81 0.75 -1.14
C LEU A 398 -18.79 0.00 -2.47
N THR A 399 -18.91 0.76 -3.54
CA THR A 399 -18.77 0.26 -4.91
C THR A 399 -17.62 1.02 -5.57
N LEU A 400 -16.62 0.28 -6.04
CA LEU A 400 -15.49 0.80 -6.81
C LEU A 400 -15.74 0.51 -8.29
N ASN A 401 -15.90 1.56 -9.07
CA ASN A 401 -16.08 1.47 -10.52
C ASN A 401 -14.75 1.33 -11.23
N PRO A 402 -14.69 0.67 -12.40
CA PRO A 402 -13.49 0.62 -13.20
C PRO A 402 -12.98 2.03 -13.52
N ILE A 403 -11.66 2.20 -13.52
CA ILE A 403 -11.07 3.45 -13.95
C ILE A 403 -11.43 3.72 -15.41
N SER A 404 -11.97 4.91 -15.69
CA SER A 404 -12.39 5.27 -17.04
C SER A 404 -11.17 5.59 -17.91
N GLN A 405 -11.26 5.14 -19.15
CA GLN A 405 -10.32 5.49 -20.22
C GLN A 405 -11.02 6.34 -21.29
N SER A 406 -12.15 6.96 -20.93
CA SER A 406 -12.91 7.82 -21.85
C SER A 406 -12.14 9.11 -22.11
N ILE A 407 -12.04 9.48 -23.37
CA ILE A 407 -11.47 10.76 -23.83
C ILE A 407 -12.43 11.95 -23.61
N THR A 408 -13.70 11.67 -23.35
CA THR A 408 -14.66 12.67 -22.89
C THR A 408 -14.78 12.55 -21.37
N PRO A 409 -14.79 13.66 -20.62
CA PRO A 409 -14.98 13.58 -19.17
C PRO A 409 -16.24 12.75 -18.92
N PRO A 410 -16.15 11.63 -18.18
CA PRO A 410 -17.33 10.85 -17.89
C PRO A 410 -18.28 11.72 -17.09
N ALA A 411 -19.55 11.64 -17.41
CA ALA A 411 -20.60 12.30 -16.63
C ALA A 411 -20.57 11.91 -15.15
N ASN A 412 -19.86 10.81 -14.83
CA ASN A 412 -19.70 10.29 -13.48
C ASN A 412 -18.30 9.64 -13.31
N THR A 413 -17.35 10.35 -12.69
CA THR A 413 -16.08 9.80 -12.19
C THR A 413 -16.19 9.27 -10.76
N THR A 414 -17.43 9.27 -10.22
CA THR A 414 -17.70 8.89 -8.84
C THR A 414 -17.25 7.47 -8.57
N ASN A 415 -16.59 7.27 -7.45
CA ASN A 415 -16.16 5.96 -6.97
C ASN A 415 -15.18 5.22 -7.91
N GLN A 416 -14.38 5.92 -8.69
CA GLN A 416 -13.27 5.30 -9.43
C GLN A 416 -11.99 5.22 -8.63
N ALA A 417 -11.91 5.97 -7.51
CA ALA A 417 -10.78 5.96 -6.60
C ALA A 417 -11.22 6.23 -5.18
N PHE A 418 -10.73 5.44 -4.23
CA PHE A 418 -10.84 5.72 -2.81
C PHE A 418 -9.46 5.96 -2.22
N LEU A 419 -9.37 6.86 -1.24
CA LEU A 419 -8.17 7.13 -0.47
C LEU A 419 -8.41 6.72 0.99
N LEU A 420 -7.51 5.90 1.53
CA LEU A 420 -7.53 5.45 2.92
C LEU A 420 -6.38 6.12 3.67
N SER A 421 -6.70 6.87 4.71
CA SER A 421 -5.74 7.61 5.51
C SER A 421 -6.14 7.57 6.99
N ALA A 422 -5.16 7.56 7.88
CA ALA A 422 -5.38 7.54 9.34
C ALA A 422 -6.21 8.74 9.82
N THR A 423 -5.95 9.90 9.24
CA THR A 423 -6.61 11.17 9.53
C THR A 423 -7.17 11.79 8.25
N PRO A 424 -8.00 12.85 8.31
CA PRO A 424 -8.44 13.57 7.13
C PRO A 424 -7.26 13.99 6.25
N HIS A 425 -7.34 13.69 4.96
CA HIS A 425 -6.30 13.99 3.97
C HIS A 425 -6.60 15.33 3.28
N ASN A 426 -5.56 16.08 2.92
CA ASN A 426 -5.72 17.37 2.24
C ASN A 426 -6.17 17.26 0.77
N LEU A 427 -6.12 16.04 0.19
CA LEU A 427 -6.45 15.73 -1.21
C LEU A 427 -5.63 16.52 -2.25
N ILE A 428 -4.37 16.81 -1.93
CA ILE A 428 -3.40 17.44 -2.83
C ILE A 428 -2.34 16.41 -3.21
N GLY A 429 -2.39 15.87 -4.42
CA GLY A 429 -1.61 14.70 -4.82
C GLY A 429 -0.10 14.91 -4.87
N ASN A 430 0.37 16.09 -5.27
CA ASN A 430 1.79 16.46 -5.33
C ASN A 430 2.32 17.14 -4.04
N ASN A 431 1.48 17.29 -3.03
CA ASN A 431 1.84 17.77 -1.69
C ASN A 431 0.85 17.18 -0.66
N PRO A 432 0.79 15.83 -0.53
CA PRO A 432 -0.18 15.17 0.31
C PRO A 432 0.07 15.40 1.80
N GLY A 433 -1.00 15.40 2.56
CA GLY A 433 -0.94 15.44 4.01
C GLY A 433 -2.14 14.71 4.63
N PRO A 434 -1.92 13.59 5.34
CA PRO A 434 -0.64 12.93 5.64
C PRO A 434 0.05 12.33 4.41
N ASN A 435 1.39 12.18 4.49
CA ASN A 435 2.21 11.69 3.38
C ASN A 435 2.02 10.20 3.11
N GLU A 436 1.76 9.41 4.15
CA GLU A 436 1.55 7.96 4.05
C GLU A 436 0.04 7.66 4.02
N PHE A 437 -0.40 7.02 2.94
CA PHE A 437 -1.81 6.70 2.69
C PHE A 437 -1.94 5.56 1.67
N PHE A 438 -3.17 5.06 1.49
CA PHE A 438 -3.47 4.03 0.49
C PHE A 438 -4.48 4.56 -0.51
N MET A 439 -4.40 4.07 -1.75
CA MET A 439 -5.39 4.35 -2.78
C MET A 439 -5.90 3.06 -3.41
N LEU A 440 -7.19 3.03 -3.69
CA LEU A 440 -7.88 1.91 -4.33
C LEU A 440 -8.32 2.31 -5.72
N GLU A 441 -8.07 1.45 -6.70
CA GLU A 441 -8.62 1.56 -8.07
C GLU A 441 -9.06 0.19 -8.58
N TYR A 442 -9.99 0.17 -9.52
CA TYR A 442 -10.32 -1.05 -10.27
C TYR A 442 -9.73 -0.97 -11.68
N ARG A 443 -8.74 -1.82 -11.96
CA ARG A 443 -8.14 -1.98 -13.30
C ARG A 443 -8.81 -3.13 -14.03
N LYS A 444 -9.23 -2.87 -15.28
CA LYS A 444 -9.80 -3.88 -16.19
C LYS A 444 -8.85 -4.07 -17.37
N GLN A 445 -8.67 -5.34 -17.79
CA GLN A 445 -7.85 -5.68 -18.96
C GLN A 445 -8.60 -5.32 -20.27
N THR A 446 -8.87 -4.02 -20.48
CA THR A 446 -9.53 -3.48 -21.67
C THR A 446 -8.87 -2.19 -22.13
N GLY A 447 -8.96 -1.87 -23.42
CA GLY A 447 -8.38 -0.65 -23.97
C GLY A 447 -6.88 -0.58 -23.74
N TRP A 448 -6.40 0.51 -23.17
CA TRP A 448 -4.98 0.71 -22.82
C TRP A 448 -4.48 -0.28 -21.76
N ASP A 449 -5.35 -0.79 -20.90
CA ASP A 449 -5.00 -1.73 -19.83
C ASP A 449 -5.08 -3.20 -20.25
N THR A 450 -5.29 -3.50 -21.54
CA THR A 450 -5.45 -4.88 -22.05
C THR A 450 -4.29 -5.80 -21.66
N TYR A 451 -3.09 -5.27 -21.54
CA TYR A 451 -1.87 -6.05 -21.27
C TYR A 451 -1.40 -5.99 -19.81
N LEU A 452 -2.23 -5.51 -18.89
CA LEU A 452 -1.93 -5.59 -17.46
C LEU A 452 -1.81 -7.05 -17.01
N PRO A 453 -0.99 -7.35 -15.98
CA PRO A 453 -0.80 -8.72 -15.47
C PRO A 453 -2.07 -9.36 -14.95
N ALA A 454 -3.01 -8.58 -14.41
CA ALA A 454 -4.28 -9.07 -13.87
C ALA A 454 -5.37 -7.98 -13.90
N GLU A 455 -6.62 -8.37 -13.62
CA GLU A 455 -7.78 -7.51 -13.52
C GLU A 455 -8.38 -7.58 -12.11
N GLY A 456 -8.65 -6.43 -11.47
CA GLY A 456 -9.24 -6.36 -10.14
C GLY A 456 -8.94 -5.04 -9.41
N MET A 457 -9.14 -5.05 -8.09
CA MET A 457 -8.79 -3.93 -7.22
C MET A 457 -7.29 -3.88 -7.01
N CYS A 458 -6.66 -2.82 -7.46
CA CYS A 458 -5.29 -2.47 -7.12
C CYS A 458 -5.30 -1.61 -5.86
N ILE A 459 -4.43 -1.95 -4.90
CA ILE A 459 -4.25 -1.22 -3.64
C ILE A 459 -2.84 -0.65 -3.64
N TRP A 460 -2.74 0.64 -3.78
CA TRP A 460 -1.48 1.38 -3.78
C TRP A 460 -1.17 1.87 -2.37
N HIS A 461 0.02 1.56 -1.86
CA HIS A 461 0.57 2.13 -0.63
C HIS A 461 1.55 3.24 -1.02
N ILE A 462 1.22 4.46 -0.65
CA ILE A 462 2.00 5.65 -0.96
C ILE A 462 2.62 6.18 0.33
N ASP A 463 3.92 6.46 0.28
CA ASP A 463 4.65 7.20 1.31
C ASP A 463 5.40 8.34 0.62
N TYR A 464 4.71 9.45 0.41
CA TYR A 464 5.24 10.58 -0.36
C TYR A 464 6.37 11.29 0.39
N ASN A 465 7.48 11.49 -0.31
CA ASN A 465 8.58 12.31 0.16
C ASN A 465 9.11 13.17 -0.99
N HIS A 466 8.92 14.48 -0.89
CA HIS A 466 9.31 15.43 -1.93
C HIS A 466 10.77 15.26 -2.41
N THR A 467 11.71 15.04 -1.48
CA THR A 467 13.14 14.85 -1.82
C THR A 467 13.36 13.56 -2.61
N VAL A 468 12.66 12.50 -2.26
CA VAL A 468 12.73 11.20 -2.96
C VAL A 468 12.19 11.33 -4.38
N TRP A 469 11.05 12.02 -4.56
CA TRP A 469 10.49 12.33 -5.89
C TRP A 469 11.43 13.21 -6.71
N ALA A 470 11.93 14.30 -6.11
CA ALA A 470 12.86 15.21 -6.76
C ALA A 470 14.20 14.56 -7.15
N ASN A 471 14.60 13.48 -6.49
CA ASN A 471 15.82 12.73 -6.80
C ASN A 471 15.58 11.52 -7.72
N ASN A 472 14.39 11.30 -8.22
CA ASN A 472 14.00 10.14 -9.03
C ASN A 472 14.29 8.79 -8.34
N THR A 473 14.02 8.67 -7.05
CA THR A 473 14.36 7.49 -6.25
C THR A 473 13.20 6.90 -5.43
N PRO A 474 11.91 7.01 -5.86
CA PRO A 474 10.80 6.62 -4.98
C PRO A 474 10.79 5.13 -4.62
N ASN A 475 11.32 4.27 -5.48
CA ASN A 475 11.31 2.83 -5.25
C ASN A 475 12.70 2.23 -5.05
N ASN A 476 13.68 3.06 -4.68
CA ASN A 476 15.00 2.59 -4.28
C ASN A 476 14.97 2.12 -2.83
N TYR A 477 15.31 0.86 -2.59
CA TYR A 477 15.46 0.34 -1.22
C TYR A 477 16.63 -0.63 -1.14
N THR A 478 17.14 -0.85 0.06
CA THR A 478 18.32 -1.70 0.31
C THR A 478 17.92 -3.02 0.96
N GLY A 479 18.57 -4.11 0.55
CA GLY A 479 18.30 -5.44 1.07
C GLY A 479 17.23 -6.20 0.26
N THR A 480 16.83 -7.37 0.77
CA THR A 480 15.84 -8.26 0.12
C THR A 480 14.44 -8.13 0.70
N THR A 481 14.29 -7.34 1.76
CA THR A 481 13.01 -7.09 2.45
C THR A 481 12.85 -5.60 2.69
N GLN A 482 11.64 -5.11 2.50
CA GLN A 482 11.31 -3.73 2.79
C GLN A 482 11.13 -3.53 4.30
N THR A 483 11.54 -2.36 4.80
CA THR A 483 11.49 -2.00 6.22
C THR A 483 10.90 -0.60 6.39
N ALA A 484 10.63 -0.18 7.63
CA ALA A 484 10.14 1.16 7.92
C ALA A 484 11.04 2.31 7.42
N THR A 485 12.34 2.06 7.24
CA THR A 485 13.31 3.08 6.83
C THR A 485 13.90 2.86 5.43
N SER A 486 13.55 1.76 4.76
CA SER A 486 14.02 1.42 3.43
C SER A 486 12.96 0.59 2.72
N HIS A 487 12.15 1.23 1.91
CA HIS A 487 10.99 0.64 1.24
C HIS A 487 10.65 1.38 -0.05
N MET A 488 9.74 0.81 -0.83
CA MET A 488 9.14 1.46 -1.98
C MET A 488 8.14 2.52 -1.51
N HIS A 489 8.29 3.73 -2.00
CA HIS A 489 7.37 4.83 -1.71
C HIS A 489 6.10 4.81 -2.57
N VAL A 490 6.12 4.09 -3.69
CA VAL A 490 4.94 3.77 -4.50
C VAL A 490 4.90 2.24 -4.61
N TYR A 491 4.02 1.61 -3.85
CA TYR A 491 3.98 0.16 -3.71
C TYR A 491 2.60 -0.40 -4.03
N LEU A 492 2.54 -1.40 -4.92
CA LEU A 492 1.32 -2.16 -5.19
C LEU A 492 1.24 -3.35 -4.24
N GLN A 493 0.20 -3.40 -3.41
CA GLN A 493 0.04 -4.42 -2.37
C GLN A 493 -0.16 -5.82 -2.98
N PRO A 494 0.59 -6.86 -2.51
CA PRO A 494 0.41 -8.23 -2.94
C PRO A 494 -0.74 -8.91 -2.20
N LEU A 495 -1.39 -9.88 -2.84
CA LEU A 495 -2.43 -10.73 -2.21
C LEU A 495 -1.88 -11.60 -1.07
N SER A 496 -0.62 -12.00 -1.15
CA SER A 496 -0.01 -12.97 -0.22
C SER A 496 0.77 -12.35 0.93
N GLY A 497 0.81 -11.02 1.04
CA GLY A 497 1.64 -10.31 2.00
C GLY A 497 3.16 -10.45 1.76
N SER A 498 3.59 -11.03 0.64
CA SER A 498 5.01 -11.12 0.26
C SER A 498 5.47 -9.76 -0.28
N LEU A 499 6.49 -9.19 0.35
CA LEU A 499 7.08 -7.90 -0.04
C LEU A 499 8.10 -8.02 -1.18
N THR A 500 8.35 -9.23 -1.70
CA THR A 500 9.42 -9.51 -2.68
C THR A 500 8.94 -9.60 -4.12
N THR A 501 7.62 -9.56 -4.36
CA THR A 501 7.05 -9.62 -5.72
C THR A 501 6.19 -8.38 -5.97
N PRO A 502 6.11 -7.89 -7.21
CA PRO A 502 5.12 -6.89 -7.57
C PRO A 502 3.74 -7.34 -7.10
N GLY A 503 2.95 -6.40 -6.59
CA GLY A 503 1.59 -6.67 -6.17
C GLY A 503 0.71 -7.15 -7.31
N THR A 504 -0.50 -7.53 -6.99
CA THR A 504 -1.48 -7.97 -7.97
C THR A 504 -2.86 -7.40 -7.62
N ALA A 505 -3.82 -7.60 -8.51
CA ALA A 505 -5.17 -7.12 -8.32
C ALA A 505 -5.99 -8.08 -7.43
N PHE A 506 -6.72 -7.53 -6.47
CA PHE A 506 -7.64 -8.27 -5.60
C PHE A 506 -8.98 -8.49 -6.31
N THR A 507 -9.45 -9.73 -6.32
CA THR A 507 -10.79 -10.08 -6.82
C THR A 507 -11.75 -10.46 -5.70
N THR A 508 -11.21 -10.90 -4.57
CA THR A 508 -11.92 -11.28 -3.33
C THR A 508 -11.03 -11.03 -2.12
N GLY A 509 -11.59 -11.15 -0.91
CA GLY A 509 -10.84 -11.13 0.34
C GLY A 509 -10.99 -9.85 1.15
N SER A 510 -9.95 -9.53 1.90
CA SER A 510 -9.90 -8.37 2.80
C SER A 510 -8.49 -7.78 2.80
N PHE A 511 -8.38 -6.53 3.25
CA PHE A 511 -7.09 -5.85 3.38
C PHE A 511 -7.09 -4.98 4.65
N THR A 512 -6.04 -5.10 5.45
CA THR A 512 -5.77 -4.23 6.60
C THR A 512 -4.63 -3.28 6.24
N PRO A 513 -4.88 -1.98 6.14
CA PRO A 513 -3.85 -1.01 5.75
C PRO A 513 -2.91 -0.75 6.94
N LEU A 514 -1.70 -1.29 6.85
CA LEU A 514 -0.63 -1.08 7.81
C LEU A 514 0.40 -0.09 7.24
N THR A 515 0.76 0.92 8.03
CA THR A 515 1.90 1.78 7.70
C THR A 515 3.20 0.99 7.62
N TRP A 516 4.24 1.56 7.05
CA TRP A 516 5.57 0.95 7.01
C TRP A 516 6.16 0.69 8.41
N THR A 517 5.66 1.37 9.45
CA THR A 517 5.98 1.08 10.87
C THR A 517 5.14 -0.04 11.47
N GLY A 518 4.23 -0.64 10.70
CA GLY A 518 3.33 -1.71 11.15
C GLY A 518 2.08 -1.21 11.91
N THR A 519 1.83 0.09 11.93
CA THR A 519 0.64 0.66 12.59
C THR A 519 -0.59 0.50 11.70
N ASP A 520 -1.65 -0.10 12.23
CA ASP A 520 -2.95 -0.16 11.56
C ASP A 520 -3.60 1.23 11.57
N ILE A 521 -3.93 1.76 10.38
CA ILE A 521 -4.61 3.05 10.26
C ILE A 521 -6.13 2.97 10.52
N ASN A 522 -6.64 1.82 10.91
CA ASN A 522 -8.06 1.56 11.19
C ASN A 522 -9.00 1.90 10.03
N ARG A 523 -8.59 1.60 8.83
CA ARG A 523 -9.34 1.80 7.57
C ARG A 523 -9.45 0.51 6.77
N GLY A 524 -9.59 -0.63 7.49
CA GLY A 524 -9.67 -1.95 6.90
C GLY A 524 -10.84 -2.11 5.94
N ILE A 525 -10.61 -2.89 4.88
CA ILE A 525 -11.64 -3.27 3.92
C ILE A 525 -11.82 -4.80 3.93
N SER A 526 -13.04 -5.25 3.71
CA SER A 526 -13.39 -6.68 3.71
C SER A 526 -14.46 -6.99 2.67
N ASN A 527 -14.71 -8.28 2.47
CA ASN A 527 -15.71 -8.74 1.49
C ASN A 527 -15.51 -8.12 0.09
N ILE A 528 -14.23 -7.96 -0.31
CA ILE A 528 -13.92 -7.56 -1.69
C ILE A 528 -14.57 -8.58 -2.61
N ASN A 529 -15.42 -8.12 -3.53
CA ASN A 529 -16.12 -8.96 -4.48
C ASN A 529 -16.14 -8.30 -5.85
N LYS A 530 -15.35 -8.85 -6.79
CA LYS A 530 -15.30 -8.40 -8.17
C LYS A 530 -16.48 -8.99 -8.94
N THR A 531 -17.24 -8.12 -9.55
CA THR A 531 -18.29 -8.46 -10.53
C THR A 531 -17.79 -8.20 -11.96
N THR A 532 -18.65 -8.36 -12.94
CA THR A 532 -18.34 -8.01 -14.35
C THR A 532 -18.28 -6.50 -14.58
N THR A 533 -18.92 -5.70 -13.75
CA THR A 533 -19.08 -4.25 -13.94
C THR A 533 -18.32 -3.42 -12.91
N ASN A 534 -18.22 -3.88 -11.67
CA ASN A 534 -17.62 -3.13 -10.55
C ASN A 534 -17.03 -4.09 -9.50
N ILE A 535 -16.46 -3.50 -8.46
CA ILE A 535 -16.04 -4.21 -7.26
C ILE A 535 -16.81 -3.63 -6.09
N THR A 536 -17.46 -4.50 -5.30
CA THR A 536 -18.06 -4.10 -4.02
C THR A 536 -17.16 -4.51 -2.87
N PHE A 537 -17.16 -3.74 -1.80
CA PHE A 537 -16.40 -4.06 -0.59
C PHE A 537 -17.01 -3.34 0.62
N ASN A 538 -16.72 -3.86 1.81
CA ASN A 538 -17.08 -3.24 3.07
C ASN A 538 -15.90 -2.43 3.59
N PHE A 539 -16.16 -1.18 4.00
CA PHE A 539 -15.18 -0.27 4.58
C PHE A 539 -15.41 -0.14 6.08
N MET A 540 -14.35 -0.31 6.88
CA MET A 540 -14.36 -0.19 8.34
C MET A 540 -15.40 -1.06 9.03
N VAL A 541 -15.63 -2.29 8.54
CA VAL A 541 -16.60 -3.19 9.16
C VAL A 541 -16.17 -3.51 10.59
N PRO A 542 -17.12 -3.51 11.55
CA PRO A 542 -16.87 -3.98 12.90
C PRO A 542 -16.30 -5.40 12.90
N PHE A 543 -15.25 -5.60 13.64
CA PHE A 543 -14.55 -6.89 13.76
C PHE A 543 -14.39 -7.28 15.21
N LEU A 544 -14.61 -8.56 15.51
CA LEU A 544 -14.39 -9.14 16.83
C LEU A 544 -13.62 -10.44 16.70
N SER A 545 -12.57 -10.59 17.48
CA SER A 545 -11.87 -11.87 17.66
C SER A 545 -11.60 -12.13 19.13
N THR A 546 -11.58 -13.41 19.50
CA THR A 546 -11.17 -13.86 20.81
C THR A 546 -10.01 -14.83 20.68
N THR A 547 -9.00 -14.68 21.53
CA THR A 547 -7.85 -15.59 21.57
C THR A 547 -7.74 -16.22 22.96
N GLY A 548 -7.50 -17.52 23.00
CA GLY A 548 -7.56 -18.32 24.21
C GLY A 548 -8.82 -19.16 24.29
N SER A 549 -8.91 -20.03 25.28
CA SER A 549 -10.06 -20.89 25.57
C SER A 549 -10.14 -21.14 27.03
N PHE A 550 -11.36 -21.39 27.54
CA PHE A 550 -11.57 -21.82 28.91
C PHE A 550 -11.52 -23.34 29.00
N THR A 551 -10.79 -23.85 29.98
CA THR A 551 -10.83 -25.24 30.38
C THR A 551 -11.89 -25.41 31.50
N GLY A 552 -12.25 -26.65 31.85
CA GLY A 552 -13.16 -26.87 32.96
C GLY A 552 -12.66 -26.25 34.27
N PHE A 553 -13.48 -25.44 34.90
CA PHE A 553 -13.18 -24.85 36.21
C PHE A 553 -13.47 -25.87 37.30
N THR A 554 -12.65 -25.95 38.33
CA THR A 554 -12.87 -26.84 39.50
C THR A 554 -12.65 -26.08 40.78
N THR A 555 -13.52 -26.29 41.76
CA THR A 555 -13.37 -25.71 43.11
C THR A 555 -14.25 -26.44 44.13
N PHE A 556 -14.22 -25.98 45.35
CA PHE A 556 -15.17 -26.40 46.40
C PHE A 556 -16.40 -25.50 46.39
N LEU A 557 -17.53 -26.05 46.82
CA LEU A 557 -18.77 -25.32 46.97
C LEU A 557 -18.57 -24.08 47.87
N GLY A 558 -19.03 -22.91 47.40
CA GLY A 558 -18.88 -21.63 48.11
C GLY A 558 -17.48 -21.00 48.04
N THR A 559 -16.56 -21.58 47.27
CA THR A 559 -15.25 -21.01 47.01
C THR A 559 -15.09 -20.70 45.52
N SER A 560 -14.49 -19.56 45.22
CA SER A 560 -14.19 -19.23 43.81
C SER A 560 -13.06 -20.09 43.29
N SER A 561 -13.14 -20.51 42.05
CA SER A 561 -12.08 -21.21 41.33
C SER A 561 -10.85 -20.30 41.07
N ALA A 562 -9.76 -20.88 40.64
CA ALA A 562 -8.71 -20.14 39.92
C ALA A 562 -9.33 -19.44 38.72
N LEU A 563 -8.86 -18.20 38.42
CA LEU A 563 -9.32 -17.45 37.27
C LEU A 563 -8.71 -18.00 36.00
N GLN A 564 -9.44 -17.91 34.91
CA GLN A 564 -8.91 -18.11 33.53
C GLN A 564 -9.18 -16.86 32.68
N SER A 565 -8.48 -16.69 31.60
CA SER A 565 -8.54 -15.46 30.83
C SER A 565 -8.60 -15.75 29.32
N ILE A 566 -9.29 -14.87 28.59
CA ILE A 566 -9.23 -14.76 27.14
C ILE A 566 -8.88 -13.33 26.76
N GLN A 567 -8.17 -13.18 25.63
CA GLN A 567 -7.99 -11.90 24.98
C GLN A 567 -9.19 -11.62 24.08
N VAL A 568 -9.74 -10.42 24.17
CA VAL A 568 -10.79 -9.92 23.28
C VAL A 568 -10.22 -8.75 22.48
N ASN A 569 -10.25 -8.86 21.16
CA ASN A 569 -9.81 -7.84 20.24
C ASN A 569 -10.99 -7.44 19.35
N ALA A 570 -11.38 -6.18 19.38
CA ALA A 570 -12.47 -5.67 18.55
C ALA A 570 -12.07 -4.33 17.91
N LYS A 571 -12.51 -4.12 16.67
CA LYS A 571 -12.20 -2.93 15.88
C LYS A 571 -13.44 -2.40 15.19
N ASN A 572 -13.41 -1.10 14.89
CA ASN A 572 -14.44 -0.37 14.16
C ASN A 572 -15.85 -0.48 14.82
N LEU A 573 -15.90 -0.59 16.14
CA LEU A 573 -17.15 -0.66 16.87
C LEU A 573 -17.86 0.70 16.86
N THR A 574 -19.18 0.68 16.61
CA THR A 574 -20.03 1.88 16.64
C THR A 574 -20.76 2.06 17.97
N GLY A 575 -20.57 1.14 18.92
CA GLY A 575 -21.17 1.15 20.27
C GLY A 575 -20.39 0.25 21.20
N ASN A 576 -20.87 0.13 22.45
CA ASN A 576 -20.23 -0.68 23.45
C ASN A 576 -20.18 -2.16 23.08
N LEU A 577 -19.11 -2.83 23.48
CA LEU A 577 -19.02 -4.28 23.46
C LEU A 577 -19.64 -4.81 24.74
N ASN A 578 -20.68 -5.61 24.61
CA ASN A 578 -21.42 -6.19 25.74
C ASN A 578 -21.03 -7.66 25.90
N LEU A 579 -20.70 -8.04 27.12
CA LEU A 579 -20.39 -9.40 27.52
C LEU A 579 -21.42 -9.81 28.58
N ASN A 580 -22.17 -10.89 28.35
CA ASN A 580 -23.23 -11.33 29.25
C ASN A 580 -23.11 -12.83 29.52
N LEU A 581 -23.19 -13.21 30.78
CA LEU A 581 -23.41 -14.60 31.20
C LEU A 581 -24.89 -14.93 31.08
N GLN A 582 -25.23 -16.06 30.44
CA GLN A 582 -26.64 -16.40 30.18
C GLN A 582 -27.38 -16.88 31.44
N ASP A 583 -26.80 -17.82 32.19
CA ASP A 583 -27.41 -18.34 33.40
C ASP A 583 -27.25 -17.41 34.60
N ASN A 584 -26.21 -16.55 34.59
CA ASN A 584 -25.99 -15.50 35.55
C ASN A 584 -25.94 -15.98 37.04
N ILE A 585 -25.54 -17.23 37.26
CA ILE A 585 -25.55 -17.84 38.60
C ILE A 585 -24.13 -18.17 39.09
N ASN A 586 -23.48 -19.12 38.45
CA ASN A 586 -22.26 -19.76 38.96
C ASN A 586 -20.95 -19.17 38.41
N PHE A 587 -20.99 -18.36 37.35
CA PHE A 587 -19.82 -17.75 36.77
C PHE A 587 -19.83 -16.23 36.95
N GLU A 588 -18.63 -15.65 36.96
CA GLU A 588 -18.43 -14.20 37.07
C GLU A 588 -17.31 -13.79 36.14
N ILE A 589 -17.45 -12.58 35.60
CA ILE A 589 -16.52 -12.00 34.64
C ILE A 589 -16.05 -10.61 35.09
N LYS A 590 -14.86 -10.22 34.68
CA LYS A 590 -14.35 -8.85 34.80
C LYS A 590 -13.32 -8.55 33.75
N LEU A 591 -13.03 -7.27 33.48
CA LEU A 591 -11.78 -6.89 32.84
C LEU A 591 -10.61 -7.14 33.80
N SER A 592 -9.45 -7.47 33.25
CA SER A 592 -8.23 -7.66 34.06
C SER A 592 -7.84 -6.39 34.81
N SER A 593 -8.19 -5.21 34.30
CA SER A 593 -8.02 -3.91 34.98
C SER A 593 -8.96 -3.65 36.13
N ASP A 594 -10.10 -4.36 36.19
CA ASP A 594 -11.16 -4.10 37.17
C ASP A 594 -10.90 -4.85 38.46
N THR A 595 -11.41 -4.29 39.54
CA THR A 595 -11.36 -4.96 40.87
C THR A 595 -12.61 -5.76 41.17
N LEU A 596 -13.75 -5.39 40.59
CA LEU A 596 -15.06 -5.98 40.88
C LEU A 596 -15.44 -7.03 39.84
N TRP A 597 -16.01 -8.13 40.34
CA TRP A 597 -16.61 -9.18 39.51
C TRP A 597 -18.07 -8.85 39.19
N SER A 598 -18.51 -9.21 38.00
CA SER A 598 -19.85 -8.94 37.51
C SER A 598 -20.41 -10.14 36.73
N LYS A 599 -21.71 -10.09 36.45
CA LYS A 599 -22.39 -11.05 35.57
C LYS A 599 -22.47 -10.55 34.12
N SER A 600 -22.21 -9.27 33.93
CA SER A 600 -22.16 -8.63 32.62
C SER A 600 -21.15 -7.49 32.63
N LEU A 601 -20.59 -7.19 31.46
CA LEU A 601 -19.71 -6.05 31.23
C LEU A 601 -20.22 -5.29 30.00
N SER A 602 -20.08 -3.97 30.05
CA SER A 602 -20.29 -3.10 28.89
C SER A 602 -19.05 -2.23 28.73
N ILE A 603 -18.26 -2.54 27.72
CA ILE A 603 -16.94 -1.90 27.47
C ILE A 603 -17.12 -0.85 26.41
N THR A 604 -16.79 0.40 26.72
CA THR A 604 -16.80 1.49 25.76
C THR A 604 -15.51 1.44 24.93
N PRO A 605 -15.59 1.35 23.58
CA PRO A 605 -14.41 1.36 22.74
C PRO A 605 -13.73 2.73 22.74
N ILE A 606 -12.40 2.73 22.65
CA ILE A 606 -11.61 3.95 22.40
C ILE A 606 -11.32 4.00 20.90
N ASP A 607 -11.79 5.05 20.25
CA ASP A 607 -11.68 5.21 18.78
C ASP A 607 -12.17 3.98 17.98
N GLY A 608 -13.26 3.37 18.48
CA GLY A 608 -13.85 2.17 17.89
C GLY A 608 -13.10 0.87 18.22
N ASN A 609 -12.06 0.89 19.06
CA ASN A 609 -11.22 -0.28 19.33
C ASN A 609 -11.31 -0.73 20.78
N ILE A 610 -11.23 -2.04 20.98
CA ILE A 610 -11.08 -2.69 22.28
C ILE A 610 -9.95 -3.72 22.14
N ASP A 611 -9.00 -3.65 23.07
CA ASP A 611 -7.97 -4.67 23.29
C ASP A 611 -7.94 -4.94 24.79
N GLY A 612 -8.59 -6.02 25.21
CA GLY A 612 -8.84 -6.28 26.62
C GLY A 612 -8.76 -7.75 27.02
N ILE A 613 -8.28 -8.00 28.22
CA ILE A 613 -8.26 -9.34 28.81
C ILE A 613 -9.50 -9.50 29.70
N ILE A 614 -10.35 -10.44 29.35
CA ILE A 614 -11.50 -10.84 30.13
C ILE A 614 -11.10 -11.99 31.04
N GLN A 615 -11.30 -11.80 32.32
CA GLN A 615 -11.10 -12.83 33.36
C GLN A 615 -12.41 -13.44 33.72
N VAL A 616 -12.43 -14.75 33.87
CA VAL A 616 -13.61 -15.55 34.33
C VAL A 616 -13.21 -16.37 35.50
N ARG A 617 -14.13 -16.46 36.49
CA ARG A 617 -14.06 -17.41 37.59
C ARG A 617 -15.37 -18.14 37.75
N TYR A 618 -15.31 -19.33 38.29
CA TYR A 618 -16.45 -20.13 38.69
C TYR A 618 -16.67 -19.98 40.20
N ASN A 619 -17.89 -19.61 40.62
CA ASN A 619 -18.24 -19.36 41.99
C ASN A 619 -19.53 -20.16 42.34
N PRO A 620 -19.41 -21.48 42.56
CA PRO A 620 -20.55 -22.38 42.62
C PRO A 620 -21.40 -22.23 43.89
N ILE A 621 -22.71 -22.34 43.69
CA ILE A 621 -23.69 -22.42 44.76
C ILE A 621 -24.32 -23.83 44.90
N LEU A 622 -23.96 -24.76 44.01
CA LEU A 622 -24.39 -26.16 44.00
C LEU A 622 -23.19 -27.06 43.67
N THR A 623 -23.20 -28.29 44.21
CA THR A 623 -22.22 -29.32 43.81
C THR A 623 -22.54 -29.92 42.45
N GLY A 624 -21.56 -30.59 41.87
CA GLY A 624 -21.66 -31.21 40.54
C GLY A 624 -21.22 -30.29 39.42
N THR A 625 -21.56 -30.62 38.19
CA THR A 625 -21.17 -29.87 37.00
C THR A 625 -22.25 -28.86 36.62
N GLN A 626 -21.85 -27.61 36.44
CA GLN A 626 -22.68 -26.53 35.94
C GLN A 626 -22.07 -25.97 34.67
N THR A 627 -22.93 -25.49 33.79
CA THR A 627 -22.53 -24.87 32.50
C THR A 627 -23.15 -23.49 32.38
N ASP A 628 -22.49 -22.59 31.65
CA ASP A 628 -23.00 -21.28 31.29
C ASP A 628 -22.47 -20.93 29.89
N GLN A 629 -22.96 -19.86 29.31
CA GLN A 629 -22.44 -19.31 28.07
C GLN A 629 -22.12 -17.82 28.25
N LEU A 630 -20.93 -17.46 27.88
CA LEU A 630 -20.52 -16.06 27.77
C LEU A 630 -20.84 -15.58 26.34
N GLU A 631 -21.85 -14.73 26.20
CA GLU A 631 -22.18 -14.06 24.95
C GLU A 631 -21.43 -12.74 24.85
N ILE A 632 -20.78 -12.51 23.69
CA ILE A 632 -20.08 -11.28 23.36
C ILE A 632 -20.79 -10.67 22.16
N SER A 633 -21.30 -9.46 22.28
CA SER A 633 -22.14 -8.81 21.26
C SER A 633 -21.84 -7.32 21.13
N ASN A 634 -22.06 -6.80 19.92
CA ASN A 634 -22.02 -5.37 19.58
C ASN A 634 -22.96 -5.12 18.39
N PRO A 635 -23.59 -3.94 18.28
CA PRO A 635 -24.33 -3.59 17.07
C PRO A 635 -23.46 -3.69 15.81
N GLY A 636 -23.92 -4.49 14.83
CA GLY A 636 -23.19 -4.69 13.56
C GLY A 636 -22.22 -5.88 13.53
N ILE A 637 -22.09 -6.64 14.62
CA ILE A 637 -21.32 -7.89 14.66
C ILE A 637 -22.25 -9.05 14.99
N THR A 638 -22.06 -10.19 14.34
CA THR A 638 -22.69 -11.43 14.79
C THR A 638 -22.17 -11.79 16.18
N SER A 639 -23.09 -12.01 17.15
CA SER A 639 -22.68 -12.36 18.50
C SER A 639 -21.87 -13.66 18.52
N THR A 640 -20.90 -13.71 19.40
CA THR A 640 -20.05 -14.88 19.65
C THR A 640 -20.38 -15.44 21.03
N THR A 641 -20.55 -16.76 21.17
CA THR A 641 -20.78 -17.43 22.43
C THR A 641 -19.62 -18.35 22.76
N ILE A 642 -19.21 -18.33 24.05
CA ILE A 642 -18.14 -19.18 24.58
C ILE A 642 -18.72 -19.99 25.72
N SER A 643 -18.66 -21.32 25.61
CA SER A 643 -19.17 -22.23 26.63
C SER A 643 -18.25 -22.26 27.84
N LEU A 644 -18.85 -22.21 29.03
CA LEU A 644 -18.20 -22.32 30.33
C LEU A 644 -18.68 -23.59 31.00
N THR A 645 -17.77 -24.34 31.63
CA THR A 645 -18.07 -25.54 32.38
C THR A 645 -17.31 -25.52 33.70
N GLY A 646 -18.03 -25.65 34.81
CA GLY A 646 -17.44 -25.71 36.14
C GLY A 646 -17.92 -26.93 36.91
N SER A 647 -17.09 -27.49 37.75
CA SER A 647 -17.43 -28.60 38.64
C SER A 647 -17.07 -28.24 40.10
N ALA A 648 -18.03 -28.42 40.98
CA ALA A 648 -17.85 -28.18 42.40
C ALA A 648 -18.01 -29.45 43.23
N THR A 649 -17.13 -29.64 44.20
CA THR A 649 -17.19 -30.69 45.19
C THR A 649 -17.32 -30.09 46.61
N ILE A 650 -17.74 -30.90 47.58
CA ILE A 650 -17.77 -30.47 48.98
C ILE A 650 -16.35 -30.41 49.53
N GLY A 651 -16.00 -29.30 50.19
CA GLY A 651 -14.66 -29.11 50.79
C GLY A 651 -14.52 -29.90 52.09
N PRO A 652 -13.29 -30.26 52.51
CA PRO A 652 -13.06 -31.04 53.71
C PRO A 652 -13.17 -30.19 55.00
N ASN A 653 -13.96 -30.70 55.97
CA ASN A 653 -13.81 -30.50 57.43
C ASN A 653 -14.13 -29.15 58.10
N SER A 654 -15.12 -28.39 57.66
CA SER A 654 -15.72 -27.34 58.50
C SER A 654 -17.22 -27.19 58.22
N PRO A 655 -18.10 -26.99 59.20
CA PRO A 655 -19.50 -26.68 58.93
C PRO A 655 -19.62 -25.43 58.05
N VAL A 656 -20.18 -25.59 56.87
CA VAL A 656 -20.40 -24.49 55.93
C VAL A 656 -21.83 -24.57 55.45
N ILE A 657 -22.47 -23.39 55.36
CA ILE A 657 -23.77 -23.26 54.74
C ILE A 657 -23.67 -22.52 53.48
N TYR A 658 -24.32 -23.04 52.44
CA TYR A 658 -24.48 -22.46 51.14
C TYR A 658 -25.94 -22.08 50.91
N VAL A 659 -26.24 -20.82 50.81
CA VAL A 659 -27.58 -20.35 50.51
C VAL A 659 -27.60 -19.68 49.13
N GLY A 660 -28.40 -20.20 48.26
CA GLY A 660 -28.58 -19.99 46.82
C GLY A 660 -28.38 -18.63 46.18
N LYS A 661 -27.52 -17.73 46.70
CA LYS A 661 -27.08 -16.50 46.04
C LYS A 661 -25.75 -15.99 46.55
N ILE A 662 -25.00 -15.42 45.64
CA ILE A 662 -23.64 -14.94 45.84
C ILE A 662 -23.54 -13.74 46.78
N ASP A 663 -24.58 -12.92 46.88
CA ASP A 663 -24.53 -11.62 47.57
C ASP A 663 -25.10 -11.61 48.97
N ASP A 664 -25.39 -12.78 49.56
CA ASP A 664 -26.06 -12.88 50.89
C ASP A 664 -27.32 -11.96 51.00
N ALA A 665 -28.02 -11.75 49.87
CA ALA A 665 -29.19 -10.90 49.80
C ALA A 665 -30.29 -11.51 48.91
N ILE A 666 -31.54 -11.34 49.30
CA ILE A 666 -32.73 -11.70 48.53
C ILE A 666 -33.51 -10.42 48.26
N LEU A 667 -33.52 -9.99 47.00
CA LEU A 667 -34.30 -8.84 46.56
C LEU A 667 -35.62 -9.31 45.95
N PHE A 668 -36.76 -8.84 46.51
CA PHE A 668 -38.08 -9.03 45.94
C PHE A 668 -38.42 -7.89 44.96
N PRO A 669 -39.11 -8.16 43.86
CA PRO A 669 -39.61 -7.11 42.98
C PRO A 669 -40.62 -6.22 43.72
N ALA A 670 -40.92 -5.06 43.15
CA ALA A 670 -41.99 -4.22 43.66
C ALA A 670 -43.31 -5.04 43.73
N THR A 671 -43.97 -5.03 44.87
CA THR A 671 -45.11 -5.89 45.17
C THR A 671 -46.28 -5.07 45.71
N GLU A 672 -47.49 -5.32 45.21
CA GLU A 672 -48.70 -4.67 45.64
C GLU A 672 -48.99 -5.00 47.13
N LEU A 673 -49.55 -4.03 47.83
CA LEU A 673 -49.87 -4.21 49.28
C LEU A 673 -50.76 -5.42 49.51
N ASN A 674 -50.43 -6.25 50.54
CA ASN A 674 -51.08 -7.46 50.89
C ASN A 674 -51.06 -8.60 49.88
N VAL A 675 -50.29 -8.43 48.80
CA VAL A 675 -50.01 -9.48 47.81
C VAL A 675 -48.72 -10.20 48.19
N SER A 676 -48.69 -11.50 48.07
CA SER A 676 -47.49 -12.30 48.39
C SER A 676 -46.56 -12.42 47.17
N ASN A 677 -45.29 -12.21 47.43
CA ASN A 677 -44.22 -12.55 46.48
C ASN A 677 -43.30 -13.58 47.10
N ILE A 678 -42.95 -14.61 46.36
CA ILE A 678 -42.28 -15.79 46.89
C ILE A 678 -40.97 -16.02 46.19
N LYS A 679 -39.90 -16.27 46.94
CA LYS A 679 -38.63 -16.77 46.45
C LYS A 679 -38.19 -18.00 47.24
N THR A 680 -37.71 -19.01 46.52
CA THR A 680 -37.16 -20.22 47.14
C THR A 680 -35.65 -20.12 47.16
N ILE A 681 -35.05 -20.35 48.30
CA ILE A 681 -33.61 -20.54 48.51
C ILE A 681 -33.36 -22.00 48.86
N ASN A 682 -32.20 -22.51 48.48
CA ASN A 682 -31.82 -23.88 48.85
C ASN A 682 -30.74 -23.80 49.91
N ILE A 683 -31.01 -24.39 51.10
CA ILE A 683 -30.06 -24.47 52.20
C ILE A 683 -29.28 -25.77 52.03
N LEU A 684 -28.09 -25.68 51.57
CA LEU A 684 -27.14 -26.78 51.46
C LEU A 684 -26.01 -26.54 52.46
N ALA A 685 -25.63 -27.56 53.17
CA ALA A 685 -24.56 -27.48 54.16
C ALA A 685 -23.68 -28.71 54.13
N THR A 686 -22.48 -28.60 54.69
CA THR A 686 -21.58 -29.73 54.91
C THR A 686 -21.11 -29.73 56.30
N ASP A 687 -20.85 -30.90 56.85
CA ASP A 687 -20.23 -31.15 58.17
C ASP A 687 -21.00 -30.56 59.37
N LEU A 688 -22.29 -30.34 59.22
CA LEU A 688 -23.12 -29.89 60.35
C LEU A 688 -23.15 -30.93 61.50
N VAL A 689 -22.98 -30.44 62.73
CA VAL A 689 -23.00 -31.27 63.92
C VAL A 689 -24.38 -31.31 64.59
N SER A 690 -25.28 -30.35 64.26
CA SER A 690 -26.65 -30.27 64.74
C SER A 690 -27.57 -29.61 63.73
N ASP A 691 -28.85 -29.53 63.97
CA ASP A 691 -29.85 -28.87 63.14
C ASP A 691 -29.59 -27.35 63.02
N LEU A 692 -30.10 -26.75 61.99
CA LEU A 692 -30.08 -25.33 61.74
C LEU A 692 -31.35 -24.66 62.21
N SER A 693 -31.24 -23.44 62.74
CA SER A 693 -32.37 -22.56 63.12
C SER A 693 -32.40 -21.38 62.13
N LEU A 694 -33.59 -21.10 61.60
CA LEU A 694 -33.84 -19.99 60.69
C LEU A 694 -34.74 -18.95 61.38
N LYS A 695 -34.29 -17.70 61.43
CA LYS A 695 -35.04 -16.62 62.07
C LYS A 695 -34.97 -15.34 61.21
N VAL A 696 -36.14 -14.75 60.93
CA VAL A 696 -36.23 -13.41 60.29
C VAL A 696 -36.29 -12.37 61.42
N THR A 697 -35.45 -11.35 61.31
CA THR A 697 -35.32 -10.22 62.26
C THR A 697 -35.15 -8.87 61.47
N GLY A 698 -35.33 -7.76 62.18
CA GLY A 698 -35.18 -6.42 61.61
C GLY A 698 -36.48 -5.60 61.60
N ILE A 699 -36.38 -4.35 61.05
CA ILE A 699 -37.46 -3.36 61.20
C ILE A 699 -38.76 -3.81 60.50
N ASN A 700 -38.66 -4.50 59.36
CA ASN A 700 -39.84 -4.98 58.64
C ASN A 700 -39.92 -6.51 58.63
N ALA A 701 -39.44 -7.16 59.70
CA ALA A 701 -39.41 -8.63 59.76
C ALA A 701 -40.80 -9.27 59.67
N ASP A 702 -41.85 -8.56 60.06
CA ASP A 702 -43.26 -8.94 59.97
C ASP A 702 -43.78 -9.07 58.53
N MET A 703 -43.12 -8.45 57.58
CA MET A 703 -43.45 -8.55 56.16
C MET A 703 -42.78 -9.71 55.47
N PHE A 704 -41.86 -10.40 56.11
CA PHE A 704 -41.12 -11.53 55.54
C PHE A 704 -41.32 -12.77 56.40
N THR A 705 -41.63 -13.88 55.73
CA THR A 705 -41.80 -15.18 56.45
C THR A 705 -40.99 -16.26 55.72
N VAL A 706 -40.59 -17.28 56.43
CA VAL A 706 -39.89 -18.46 55.90
C VAL A 706 -40.76 -19.72 56.13
N SER A 707 -40.70 -20.61 55.13
CA SER A 707 -41.48 -21.86 55.13
C SER A 707 -41.06 -22.86 56.23
N ALA A 708 -39.85 -22.68 56.80
CA ALA A 708 -39.35 -23.53 57.91
C ALA A 708 -38.51 -22.69 58.84
N GLY A 709 -38.78 -22.84 60.18
CA GLY A 709 -37.98 -22.22 61.25
C GLY A 709 -36.76 -23.05 61.64
N SER A 710 -36.66 -24.27 61.15
CA SER A 710 -35.51 -25.16 61.35
C SER A 710 -35.33 -26.09 60.12
N VAL A 711 -34.10 -26.49 59.91
CA VAL A 711 -33.71 -27.50 58.90
C VAL A 711 -32.83 -28.53 59.58
N THR A 712 -33.17 -29.80 59.42
CA THR A 712 -32.37 -30.86 60.05
C THR A 712 -30.99 -30.96 59.35
N LYS A 713 -29.97 -31.33 60.13
CA LYS A 713 -28.61 -31.48 59.62
C LYS A 713 -28.54 -32.43 58.40
N ASP A 714 -29.31 -33.52 58.43
CA ASP A 714 -29.32 -34.53 57.38
C ASP A 714 -29.97 -34.01 56.11
N ALA A 715 -31.01 -33.18 56.24
CA ALA A 715 -31.64 -32.53 55.08
C ALA A 715 -30.74 -31.45 54.46
N ALA A 716 -30.01 -30.68 55.24
CA ALA A 716 -29.10 -29.68 54.82
C ALA A 716 -27.79 -30.26 54.24
N ASN A 717 -27.28 -31.37 54.84
CA ASN A 717 -26.07 -32.09 54.33
C ASN A 717 -26.39 -33.01 53.13
N GLY A 718 -27.64 -33.18 52.75
CA GLY A 718 -28.04 -34.02 51.61
C GLY A 718 -27.66 -33.46 50.29
N THR A 719 -27.42 -34.35 49.31
CA THR A 719 -27.14 -33.93 47.90
C THR A 719 -28.35 -33.22 47.32
N GLY A 720 -28.27 -31.89 47.24
CA GLY A 720 -29.34 -31.04 46.72
C GLY A 720 -29.86 -30.02 47.73
N GLY A 721 -29.51 -30.15 49.02
CA GLY A 721 -29.92 -29.24 50.05
C GLY A 721 -31.43 -29.27 50.37
N TYR A 722 -31.87 -28.36 51.25
CA TYR A 722 -33.25 -28.24 51.68
C TYR A 722 -33.89 -26.94 51.19
N PRO A 723 -34.96 -26.98 50.36
CA PRO A 723 -35.60 -25.78 49.84
C PRO A 723 -36.38 -25.04 50.95
N VAL A 724 -36.10 -23.77 51.14
CA VAL A 724 -36.82 -22.87 52.03
C VAL A 724 -37.44 -21.76 51.22
N THR A 725 -38.73 -21.59 51.33
CA THR A 725 -39.44 -20.50 50.68
C THR A 725 -39.44 -19.27 51.59
N VAL A 726 -38.99 -18.14 51.05
CA VAL A 726 -39.07 -16.82 51.63
C VAL A 726 -40.26 -16.10 51.02
N THR A 727 -41.23 -15.68 51.79
CA THR A 727 -42.38 -14.94 51.26
C THR A 727 -42.32 -13.50 51.76
N TYR A 728 -42.52 -12.58 50.89
CA TYR A 728 -42.63 -11.14 51.14
C TYR A 728 -44.07 -10.69 50.90
N ILE A 729 -44.67 -10.04 51.92
CA ILE A 729 -46.00 -9.47 51.83
C ILE A 729 -45.95 -8.07 52.44
N PRO A 730 -45.87 -7.03 51.61
CA PRO A 730 -45.83 -5.66 52.14
C PRO A 730 -47.16 -5.23 52.67
N THR A 731 -47.16 -4.66 53.89
CA THR A 731 -48.33 -4.09 54.54
C THR A 731 -48.37 -2.58 54.49
N SER A 732 -47.30 -1.94 53.97
CA SER A 732 -47.19 -0.50 53.76
C SER A 732 -46.42 -0.21 52.44
N ALA A 733 -46.60 0.99 51.87
CA ALA A 733 -45.86 1.43 50.77
C ALA A 733 -44.42 1.89 51.12
N GLY A 734 -43.45 1.66 50.28
CA GLY A 734 -42.03 2.03 50.48
C GLY A 734 -41.07 0.84 50.51
N ASN A 735 -39.81 1.12 50.78
CA ASN A 735 -38.75 0.10 50.84
C ASN A 735 -38.74 -0.61 52.20
N HIS A 736 -38.71 -1.91 52.15
CA HIS A 736 -38.69 -2.78 53.33
C HIS A 736 -37.43 -3.63 53.39
N SER A 737 -36.85 -3.85 54.55
CA SER A 737 -35.72 -4.75 54.73
C SER A 737 -35.80 -5.55 56.00
N ALA A 738 -35.33 -6.78 55.97
CA ALA A 738 -35.18 -7.68 57.10
C ALA A 738 -33.91 -8.52 56.94
N ILE A 739 -33.56 -9.27 57.93
CA ILE A 739 -32.42 -10.17 57.98
C ILE A 739 -32.94 -11.58 58.27
N LEU A 740 -32.57 -12.53 57.41
CA LEU A 740 -32.72 -13.95 57.68
C LEU A 740 -31.40 -14.48 58.27
N SER A 741 -31.36 -14.81 59.50
CA SER A 741 -30.24 -15.49 60.18
C SER A 741 -30.42 -16.99 60.12
N VAL A 742 -29.35 -17.69 59.74
CA VAL A 742 -29.25 -19.16 59.83
C VAL A 742 -28.15 -19.50 60.81
N SER A 743 -28.52 -20.07 61.91
CA SER A 743 -27.65 -20.38 63.06
C SER A 743 -27.75 -21.86 63.46
N GLY A 744 -26.89 -22.33 64.34
CA GLY A 744 -26.82 -23.73 64.73
C GLY A 744 -25.88 -24.56 63.90
N GLY A 745 -25.98 -25.90 63.93
CA GLY A 745 -25.15 -26.78 63.11
C GLY A 745 -23.67 -26.80 63.42
N GLY A 746 -23.18 -26.04 64.38
CA GLY A 746 -21.76 -25.82 64.64
C GLY A 746 -21.18 -24.61 63.88
N LEU A 747 -22.01 -23.79 63.26
CA LEU A 747 -21.61 -22.58 62.55
C LEU A 747 -21.12 -21.50 63.52
N ASN A 748 -20.00 -20.89 63.17
CA ASN A 748 -19.49 -19.73 63.88
C ASN A 748 -18.62 -18.89 62.88
N PRO A 749 -19.09 -17.69 62.46
CA PRO A 749 -20.35 -17.03 62.79
C PRO A 749 -21.60 -17.67 62.14
N GLU A 750 -22.80 -17.25 62.57
CA GLU A 750 -24.04 -17.54 61.87
C GLU A 750 -24.04 -16.97 60.45
N LYS A 751 -24.81 -17.58 59.54
CA LYS A 751 -25.01 -17.07 58.21
C LYS A 751 -26.15 -16.04 58.20
N VAL A 752 -25.89 -14.87 57.63
CA VAL A 752 -26.82 -13.75 57.54
C VAL A 752 -27.17 -13.45 56.07
N ILE A 753 -28.44 -13.30 55.76
CA ILE A 753 -28.99 -13.01 54.45
C ILE A 753 -29.88 -11.78 54.54
N THR A 754 -29.59 -10.76 53.78
CA THR A 754 -30.43 -9.55 53.71
C THR A 754 -31.66 -9.81 52.84
N LEU A 755 -32.85 -9.49 53.37
CA LEU A 755 -34.12 -9.53 52.65
C LEU A 755 -34.50 -8.08 52.31
N SER A 756 -34.88 -7.79 51.08
CA SER A 756 -35.35 -6.46 50.69
C SER A 756 -36.47 -6.53 49.65
N GLY A 757 -37.40 -5.58 49.70
CA GLY A 757 -38.51 -5.43 48.76
C GLY A 757 -39.12 -4.03 48.83
N THR A 758 -39.93 -3.68 47.87
CA THR A 758 -40.65 -2.40 47.77
C THR A 758 -42.15 -2.70 47.69
N GLY A 759 -42.96 -2.14 48.59
CA GLY A 759 -44.42 -2.18 48.57
C GLY A 759 -45.00 -0.98 47.80
N TYR A 760 -46.07 -1.14 47.00
CA TYR A 760 -46.77 -0.07 46.32
C TYR A 760 -48.29 -0.28 46.33
#